data_4267f0d1a4947d95b0155ee3408c0825
#
_entry.id   4267f0d1a4947d95b0155ee3408c0825
#
_cell.length_a   1.000
_cell.length_b   1.000
_cell.length_c   1.000
_cell.angle_alpha   90.00
_cell.angle_beta   90.00
_cell.angle_gamma   90.00
#
_symmetry.space_group_name_H-M   'P 1'
#
loop_
_entity.id
_entity.type
_entity.pdbx_description
1 polymer ?
#
loop_
_entity_poly.entity_id
_entity_poly.type
_entity_poly.pdbx_seq_one_letter_code
_entity_poly.pdbx_strand_id
1 'polypeptide(L)'
;MIRFLLLATILFSLSSCLKDKYDFKNLDTSGYHPGIAAPLINTNLVLGELIKKVDTTYISADNNNLLHLTYASALFSYNVGDLITIPAQNISQSFSLSNFGIPNVNTSTSVALGSVVANMNNPEKTTIQSANGNVAPFPFVPAQSGGSFNVPALSGFNSATFYQGTLTMAITNNWPVQITNVQIEIRNQGNNSLIGTFNYPSIPASGSASKNVNLAGVTMSNSIKMVIVSFSSPGTFPTAVPIDLSDDLAIDISTANIGLLNASAVFPSQQVLNQTIENSIAMANGEQLNTIILKQGNISYDIDYGIRENAQVVLTLPYLTMNGSPFSEVISLTSNHVSATNVTGSFDLSGYTFDLTGGGGHNNYIAATISANVISSGIPIPIDTSDAVSADITIDNLAFSYVDGYLGSQPITVPTDSLDFSLFKKDLGINVSLADPQITLKLKNSVGIPINGDLSVLSVIGENGNTVPFTGIANPLVINSPSAVGQTATTNIVINKNTSNITTVLTSNPKTIIYGLTAATNPSGFGVNFITDSSSIDVSMEMDVPLYGSLSGFVIKDTVAFPADAFNNVYTATLRSIITSEFPIEANVQMYFLDASYAMVDSIFPSGYEQVVPSSIIDVNGELVSASAPKTTDMAVSAAMAEKLKVAKYIVVATKLATANNGTQAAKFYSTYKMNVKLGILAKLNIDIK
;
A
#
# COMPACT_ATOMS: atom_id res chain seq x y z
N MET A 1 -9.46 66.64 -12.66
CA MET A 1 -10.22 67.91 -12.67
C MET A 1 -9.43 69.12 -12.17
N ILE A 2 -8.15 69.02 -11.80
CA ILE A 2 -7.30 70.17 -11.31
C ILE A 2 -6.29 70.67 -12.35
N ARG A 3 -6.02 69.92 -13.45
CA ARG A 3 -5.05 70.31 -14.50
C ARG A 3 -5.67 71.12 -15.69
N PHE A 4 -7.02 71.20 -15.69
CA PHE A 4 -7.74 72.03 -16.73
C PHE A 4 -7.96 73.47 -16.30
N LEU A 5 -7.79 73.79 -15.03
CA LEU A 5 -7.99 75.18 -14.51
C LEU A 5 -6.75 76.06 -14.66
N LEU A 6 -5.57 75.48 -14.85
CA LEU A 6 -4.32 76.28 -15.01
C LEU A 6 -4.10 76.78 -16.44
N LEU A 7 -4.80 76.20 -17.43
CA LEU A 7 -4.70 76.69 -18.82
C LEU A 7 -5.66 77.84 -19.10
N ALA A 8 -6.70 78.04 -18.28
CA ALA A 8 -7.66 79.11 -18.42
C ALA A 8 -7.20 80.45 -17.80
N THR A 9 -6.23 80.43 -16.86
CA THR A 9 -5.75 81.66 -16.17
C THR A 9 -4.58 82.39 -16.91
N ILE A 10 -3.94 81.79 -17.90
CA ILE A 10 -2.85 82.44 -18.71
C ILE A 10 -3.42 83.24 -19.88
N LEU A 11 -4.68 82.97 -20.27
CA LEU A 11 -5.33 83.67 -21.37
C LEU A 11 -5.96 85.06 -21.00
N PHE A 12 -5.97 85.42 -19.71
CA PHE A 12 -6.63 86.64 -19.23
C PHE A 12 -5.67 87.79 -18.86
N SER A 13 -4.35 87.68 -19.04
CA SER A 13 -3.39 88.71 -18.62
C SER A 13 -2.73 89.52 -19.77
N LEU A 14 -3.28 89.43 -20.96
CA LEU A 14 -2.77 90.23 -22.11
C LEU A 14 -3.87 91.14 -22.66
N SER A 15 -4.58 91.84 -21.80
CA SER A 15 -5.44 92.96 -22.22
C SER A 15 -4.96 94.24 -21.56
N SER A 16 -3.84 94.76 -22.03
CA SER A 16 -3.49 96.16 -21.78
C SER A 16 -2.69 96.73 -22.94
N CYS A 17 -3.28 97.76 -23.52
CA CYS A 17 -2.69 98.72 -24.41
C CYS A 17 -2.38 98.35 -25.86
N LEU A 18 -3.39 98.49 -26.71
CA LEU A 18 -3.18 99.14 -28.00
C LEU A 18 -4.50 99.80 -28.45
N LYS A 19 -4.73 101.03 -28.03
CA LYS A 19 -5.81 101.88 -28.50
C LYS A 19 -5.38 102.53 -29.83
N ASP A 20 -6.23 102.34 -30.86
CA ASP A 20 -6.32 103.19 -32.06
C ASP A 20 -5.14 103.09 -33.04
N LYS A 21 -5.02 102.02 -33.80
CA LYS A 21 -4.51 102.11 -35.19
C LYS A 21 -4.65 100.85 -36.06
N TYR A 22 -5.41 99.84 -35.63
CA TYR A 22 -5.68 98.68 -36.49
C TYR A 22 -7.20 98.54 -36.65
N ASP A 23 -7.66 98.70 -37.87
CA ASP A 23 -9.03 98.33 -38.23
C ASP A 23 -9.13 96.79 -38.31
N PHE A 24 -9.55 96.16 -37.23
CA PHE A 24 -9.71 94.73 -37.16
C PHE A 24 -10.96 94.20 -37.90
N LYS A 25 -11.80 95.12 -38.54
CA LYS A 25 -12.98 94.72 -39.29
C LYS A 25 -12.69 94.22 -40.70
N ASN A 26 -11.50 94.48 -41.23
CA ASN A 26 -11.09 94.12 -42.58
C ASN A 26 -9.82 93.24 -42.59
N LEU A 27 -9.51 92.55 -41.50
CA LEU A 27 -8.43 91.59 -41.52
C LEU A 27 -8.89 90.37 -42.34
N ASP A 28 -8.29 90.24 -43.55
CA ASP A 28 -8.41 88.96 -44.26
C ASP A 28 -7.68 87.87 -43.45
N THR A 29 -8.41 87.16 -42.71
CA THR A 29 -7.92 86.05 -41.90
C THR A 29 -7.90 84.72 -42.68
N SER A 30 -8.25 84.80 -43.99
CA SER A 30 -8.16 83.61 -44.85
C SER A 30 -6.70 83.21 -44.99
N GLY A 31 -6.37 82.08 -44.44
CA GLY A 31 -4.99 81.49 -44.40
C GLY A 31 -4.18 81.76 -43.14
N TYR A 32 -4.74 82.39 -42.08
CA TYR A 32 -4.05 82.53 -40.80
C TYR A 32 -4.27 81.28 -39.96
N HIS A 33 -3.23 80.47 -39.85
CA HIS A 33 -3.26 79.21 -39.09
C HIS A 33 -2.23 79.27 -37.95
N PRO A 34 -2.58 79.75 -36.77
CA PRO A 34 -1.65 79.83 -35.65
C PRO A 34 -1.16 78.46 -35.24
N GLY A 35 0.14 78.35 -34.99
CA GLY A 35 0.79 77.15 -34.58
C GLY A 35 0.91 77.08 -33.08
N ILE A 36 0.58 75.93 -32.55
CA ILE A 36 0.80 75.56 -31.14
C ILE A 36 1.75 74.38 -31.08
N ALA A 37 2.77 74.45 -30.24
CA ALA A 37 3.66 73.33 -29.93
C ALA A 37 3.60 73.02 -28.45
N ALA A 38 3.33 71.75 -28.09
CA ALA A 38 3.25 71.32 -26.71
C ALA A 38 3.97 69.99 -26.50
N PRO A 39 4.79 69.85 -25.45
CA PRO A 39 5.28 68.57 -25.02
C PRO A 39 4.13 67.78 -24.35
N LEU A 40 3.96 66.49 -24.72
CA LEU A 40 2.90 65.63 -24.17
C LEU A 40 3.47 64.68 -23.14
N ILE A 41 4.55 63.98 -23.47
CA ILE A 41 5.13 62.90 -22.65
C ILE A 41 6.66 63.00 -22.68
N ASN A 42 7.28 62.79 -21.53
CA ASN A 42 8.71 62.51 -21.41
C ASN A 42 8.85 61.48 -20.28
N THR A 43 9.11 60.22 -20.63
CA THR A 43 9.12 59.12 -19.68
C THR A 43 10.18 58.09 -20.05
N ASN A 44 10.63 57.36 -19.03
CA ASN A 44 11.41 56.16 -19.17
C ASN A 44 10.54 54.94 -18.85
N LEU A 45 10.45 54.00 -19.75
CA LEU A 45 9.79 52.73 -19.57
C LEU A 45 10.85 51.70 -19.22
N VAL A 46 10.66 50.96 -18.15
CA VAL A 46 11.56 49.87 -17.71
C VAL A 46 10.89 48.54 -18.03
N LEU A 47 11.59 47.63 -18.70
CA LEU A 47 11.03 46.38 -19.20
C LEU A 47 10.44 45.54 -18.06
N GLY A 48 11.13 45.37 -16.93
CA GLY A 48 10.66 44.64 -15.78
C GLY A 48 9.37 45.22 -15.16
N GLU A 49 9.18 46.55 -15.20
CA GLU A 49 7.94 47.17 -14.73
C GLU A 49 6.78 47.01 -15.71
N LEU A 50 7.08 46.97 -17.00
CA LEU A 50 6.06 46.66 -18.01
C LEU A 50 5.55 45.22 -17.88
N ILE A 51 6.44 44.26 -17.70
CA ILE A 51 6.09 42.86 -17.52
C ILE A 51 5.25 42.65 -16.27
N LYS A 52 5.60 43.27 -15.13
CA LYS A 52 4.83 43.21 -13.89
C LYS A 52 3.37 43.66 -14.04
N LYS A 53 3.08 44.47 -15.04
CA LYS A 53 1.70 44.94 -15.31
C LYS A 53 0.90 44.00 -16.19
N VAL A 54 1.56 43.09 -16.91
CA VAL A 54 0.92 42.20 -17.90
C VAL A 54 0.70 40.82 -17.31
N ASP A 55 1.76 40.15 -16.83
CA ASP A 55 1.69 38.83 -16.19
C ASP A 55 2.99 38.55 -15.44
N THR A 56 2.88 38.26 -14.15
CA THR A 56 4.01 37.87 -13.29
C THR A 56 4.03 36.37 -12.95
N THR A 57 3.05 35.61 -13.43
CA THR A 57 2.90 34.22 -13.07
C THR A 57 3.96 33.33 -13.71
N TYR A 58 4.36 33.67 -14.94
CA TYR A 58 5.25 32.84 -15.75
C TYR A 58 6.57 33.50 -16.12
N ILE A 59 6.77 34.79 -15.80
CA ILE A 59 8.00 35.50 -16.13
C ILE A 59 8.70 35.99 -14.86
N SER A 60 9.92 35.56 -14.67
CA SER A 60 10.80 35.97 -13.56
C SER A 60 12.13 36.48 -14.09
N ALA A 61 12.90 37.19 -13.26
CA ALA A 61 14.26 37.58 -13.58
C ALA A 61 15.24 36.77 -12.71
N ASP A 62 16.33 36.34 -13.31
CA ASP A 62 17.42 35.70 -12.60
C ASP A 62 18.29 36.71 -11.81
N ASN A 63 19.34 36.25 -11.15
CA ASN A 63 20.27 37.09 -10.38
C ASN A 63 21.05 38.09 -11.25
N ASN A 64 21.10 37.88 -12.56
CA ASN A 64 21.72 38.76 -13.56
C ASN A 64 20.70 39.68 -14.24
N ASN A 65 19.43 39.62 -13.79
CA ASN A 65 18.29 40.33 -14.37
C ASN A 65 17.86 39.83 -15.75
N LEU A 66 18.38 38.70 -16.26
CA LEU A 66 17.85 38.07 -17.45
C LEU A 66 16.45 37.57 -17.17
N LEU A 67 15.53 37.85 -18.05
CA LEU A 67 14.16 37.37 -17.92
C LEU A 67 14.08 35.91 -18.35
N HIS A 68 13.33 35.15 -17.56
CA HIS A 68 13.07 33.71 -17.76
C HIS A 68 11.57 33.47 -17.82
N LEU A 69 11.18 32.58 -18.71
CA LEU A 69 9.86 32.01 -18.74
C LEU A 69 9.90 30.74 -17.93
N THR A 70 9.25 30.76 -16.75
CA THR A 70 9.25 29.64 -15.82
C THR A 70 7.87 29.02 -15.74
N TYR A 71 7.81 27.68 -15.77
CA TYR A 71 6.59 26.91 -15.62
C TYR A 71 6.91 25.63 -14.85
N ALA A 72 6.08 25.27 -13.88
CA ALA A 72 6.22 24.02 -13.14
C ALA A 72 4.86 23.35 -13.02
N SER A 73 4.83 22.04 -13.23
CA SER A 73 3.62 21.22 -13.10
C SER A 73 3.98 19.82 -12.60
N ALA A 74 3.16 19.30 -11.70
CA ALA A 74 3.16 17.87 -11.41
C ALA A 74 2.58 17.14 -12.62
N LEU A 75 3.24 16.05 -13.05
CA LEU A 75 2.78 15.22 -14.14
C LEU A 75 1.99 14.02 -13.59
N PHE A 76 2.59 13.24 -12.70
CA PHE A 76 1.92 12.13 -12.04
C PHE A 76 2.60 11.77 -10.71
N SER A 77 1.86 11.04 -9.88
CA SER A 77 2.36 10.39 -8.67
C SER A 77 1.93 8.92 -8.69
N TYR A 78 2.86 8.02 -8.45
CA TYR A 78 2.63 6.59 -8.37
C TYR A 78 2.94 6.10 -6.97
N ASN A 79 1.89 5.62 -6.27
CA ASN A 79 2.05 5.00 -4.97
C ASN A 79 2.37 3.50 -5.15
N VAL A 80 3.47 3.04 -4.57
CA VAL A 80 3.95 1.66 -4.71
C VAL A 80 3.44 0.71 -3.62
N GLY A 81 2.60 1.19 -2.71
CA GLY A 81 2.00 0.35 -1.67
C GLY A 81 1.25 -0.87 -2.21
N ASP A 82 0.71 -0.76 -3.43
CA ASP A 82 -0.03 -1.85 -4.10
C ASP A 82 0.86 -2.80 -4.93
N LEU A 83 2.17 -2.54 -5.02
CA LEU A 83 3.09 -3.40 -5.79
C LEU A 83 3.26 -4.79 -5.17
N ILE A 84 3.18 -4.90 -3.85
CA ILE A 84 3.36 -6.16 -3.13
C ILE A 84 2.05 -6.54 -2.44
N THR A 85 1.49 -7.65 -2.85
CA THR A 85 0.34 -8.26 -2.19
C THR A 85 0.79 -9.53 -1.50
N ILE A 86 0.59 -9.60 -0.18
CA ILE A 86 0.94 -10.76 0.62
C ILE A 86 -0.29 -11.67 0.66
N PRO A 87 -0.23 -12.89 0.09
CA PRO A 87 -1.37 -13.79 0.06
C PRO A 87 -1.68 -14.33 1.45
N ALA A 88 -2.96 -14.66 1.70
CA ALA A 88 -3.38 -15.33 2.91
C ALA A 88 -2.69 -16.69 3.06
N GLN A 89 -2.39 -17.08 4.30
CA GLN A 89 -1.76 -18.34 4.65
C GLN A 89 -2.71 -19.19 5.48
N ASN A 90 -2.89 -20.46 5.09
CA ASN A 90 -3.72 -21.41 5.80
C ASN A 90 -2.85 -22.51 6.40
N ILE A 91 -3.06 -22.81 7.66
CA ILE A 91 -2.37 -23.83 8.43
C ILE A 91 -3.45 -24.72 9.04
N SER A 92 -3.55 -25.96 8.58
CA SER A 92 -4.53 -26.93 9.08
C SER A 92 -3.81 -28.10 9.74
N GLN A 93 -4.23 -28.46 10.94
CA GLN A 93 -3.73 -29.61 11.67
C GLN A 93 -4.87 -30.41 12.30
N SER A 94 -4.74 -31.72 12.28
CA SER A 94 -5.66 -32.59 12.98
C SER A 94 -4.90 -33.67 13.77
N PHE A 95 -5.43 -33.99 14.91
CA PHE A 95 -4.95 -35.05 15.79
C PHE A 95 -6.12 -35.93 16.18
N SER A 96 -6.00 -37.26 16.04
CA SER A 96 -6.99 -38.24 16.48
C SER A 96 -6.48 -39.06 17.66
N LEU A 97 -7.40 -39.47 18.55
CA LEU A 97 -7.09 -40.26 19.72
C LEU A 97 -6.78 -41.75 19.41
N SER A 98 -6.40 -42.08 18.16
CA SER A 98 -6.17 -43.46 17.70
C SER A 98 -5.25 -44.34 18.57
N ASN A 99 -4.46 -43.74 19.45
CA ASN A 99 -3.53 -44.42 20.35
C ASN A 99 -3.74 -44.06 21.83
N PHE A 100 -4.97 -43.79 22.23
CA PHE A 100 -5.26 -43.44 23.61
C PHE A 100 -5.17 -44.72 24.49
N GLY A 101 -4.38 -44.67 25.55
CA GLY A 101 -4.27 -45.69 26.59
C GLY A 101 -4.69 -45.13 27.96
N ILE A 102 -5.49 -45.88 28.68
CA ILE A 102 -5.69 -45.64 30.12
C ILE A 102 -4.56 -46.32 30.91
N PRO A 103 -4.21 -45.81 32.10
CA PRO A 103 -3.27 -46.51 32.97
C PRO A 103 -3.69 -47.96 33.23
N ASN A 104 -2.72 -48.89 33.38
CA ASN A 104 -2.99 -50.23 33.77
C ASN A 104 -3.76 -50.25 35.08
N VAL A 105 -4.76 -51.09 35.14
CA VAL A 105 -5.64 -51.23 36.32
C VAL A 105 -5.33 -52.54 37.03
N ASN A 106 -5.27 -52.53 38.37
CA ASN A 106 -5.05 -53.68 39.23
C ASN A 106 -6.04 -53.62 40.35
N THR A 107 -6.48 -54.82 40.75
CA THR A 107 -7.30 -55.00 41.93
C THR A 107 -6.96 -56.33 42.49
N SER A 108 -7.07 -56.42 43.82
CA SER A 108 -6.86 -57.70 44.56
C SER A 108 -8.13 -58.09 45.36
N THR A 109 -8.38 -59.29 45.42
CA THR A 109 -9.49 -59.86 46.24
C THR A 109 -9.05 -61.19 46.86
N SER A 110 -9.77 -61.66 47.82
CA SER A 110 -9.57 -63.01 48.38
C SER A 110 -10.88 -63.73 48.51
N VAL A 111 -10.83 -65.04 48.40
CA VAL A 111 -12.00 -65.93 48.54
C VAL A 111 -11.67 -66.95 49.56
N ALA A 112 -12.28 -66.83 50.74
CA ALA A 112 -12.12 -67.84 51.84
C ALA A 112 -12.65 -69.19 51.44
N LEU A 113 -11.98 -70.25 51.88
CA LEU A 113 -12.38 -71.67 51.70
C LEU A 113 -13.82 -71.84 52.13
N GLY A 114 -14.22 -71.35 53.28
CA GLY A 114 -15.58 -71.44 53.79
C GLY A 114 -16.65 -70.87 52.87
N SER A 115 -16.30 -69.75 52.15
CA SER A 115 -17.20 -69.13 51.16
C SER A 115 -17.43 -70.04 49.93
N VAL A 116 -16.37 -70.72 49.48
CA VAL A 116 -16.47 -71.68 48.35
C VAL A 116 -17.23 -72.97 48.82
N VAL A 117 -16.87 -73.49 50.00
CA VAL A 117 -17.52 -74.67 50.57
C VAL A 117 -19.01 -74.43 50.80
N ALA A 118 -19.44 -73.25 51.16
CA ALA A 118 -20.86 -72.86 51.28
C ALA A 118 -21.65 -73.07 49.99
N ASN A 119 -21.01 -72.98 48.81
CA ASN A 119 -21.60 -73.19 47.49
C ASN A 119 -21.43 -74.66 46.97
N MET A 120 -20.71 -75.52 47.67
CA MET A 120 -20.49 -76.94 47.28
C MET A 120 -21.70 -77.83 47.53
N ASN A 121 -21.73 -78.97 46.84
CA ASN A 121 -22.70 -80.02 47.08
C ASN A 121 -22.34 -80.88 48.29
N ASN A 122 -23.32 -81.54 48.88
CA ASN A 122 -23.08 -82.55 49.86
C ASN A 122 -22.66 -83.89 49.17
N PRO A 123 -21.88 -84.79 49.82
CA PRO A 123 -21.49 -84.76 51.24
C PRO A 123 -20.17 -83.97 51.55
N GLU A 124 -19.39 -83.55 50.53
CA GLU A 124 -18.08 -82.91 50.68
C GLU A 124 -18.18 -81.67 51.51
N LYS A 125 -19.20 -80.86 51.26
CA LYS A 125 -19.50 -79.60 52.00
C LYS A 125 -19.56 -79.91 53.52
N THR A 126 -20.37 -80.82 53.94
CA THR A 126 -20.55 -81.14 55.36
C THR A 126 -19.26 -81.71 55.98
N THR A 127 -18.50 -82.52 55.23
CA THR A 127 -17.23 -83.08 55.69
C THR A 127 -16.19 -82.01 55.97
N ILE A 128 -16.01 -81.02 55.03
CA ILE A 128 -15.06 -79.97 55.19
C ILE A 128 -15.48 -79.01 56.31
N GLN A 129 -16.77 -78.67 56.40
CA GLN A 129 -17.29 -77.78 57.44
C GLN A 129 -17.10 -78.35 58.83
N SER A 130 -17.31 -79.64 59.02
CA SER A 130 -17.13 -80.34 60.33
C SER A 130 -15.65 -80.47 60.73
N ALA A 131 -14.73 -80.43 59.78
CA ALA A 131 -13.29 -80.50 60.01
C ALA A 131 -12.65 -79.20 60.38
N ASN A 132 -13.39 -78.08 60.32
CA ASN A 132 -12.85 -76.73 60.58
C ASN A 132 -12.17 -76.60 61.95
N GLY A 133 -10.95 -76.05 61.99
CA GLY A 133 -10.12 -75.91 63.19
C GLY A 133 -9.40 -77.20 63.61
N ASN A 134 -9.51 -78.27 62.84
CA ASN A 134 -8.89 -79.53 63.14
C ASN A 134 -7.87 -79.99 62.09
N VAL A 135 -6.97 -80.92 62.46
CA VAL A 135 -6.05 -81.57 61.55
C VAL A 135 -6.69 -82.86 61.06
N ALA A 136 -7.08 -82.95 59.81
CA ALA A 136 -7.78 -84.07 59.20
C ALA A 136 -7.40 -84.26 57.74
N PRO A 137 -7.58 -85.47 57.11
CA PRO A 137 -7.44 -85.58 55.68
C PRO A 137 -8.51 -84.77 54.97
N PHE A 138 -8.10 -83.93 54.00
CA PHE A 138 -9.05 -83.15 53.15
C PHE A 138 -9.72 -84.11 52.15
N PRO A 139 -11.06 -84.09 52.02
CA PRO A 139 -11.76 -85.11 51.18
C PRO A 139 -11.44 -84.86 49.69
N PHE A 140 -11.58 -85.89 48.87
CA PHE A 140 -11.67 -85.73 47.42
C PHE A 140 -12.87 -84.84 47.07
N VAL A 141 -12.70 -83.86 46.25
CA VAL A 141 -13.75 -82.94 45.76
C VAL A 141 -13.92 -83.15 44.25
N PRO A 142 -15.05 -83.71 43.80
CA PRO A 142 -15.35 -83.83 42.38
C PRO A 142 -15.59 -82.47 41.78
N ALA A 143 -15.52 -82.37 40.46
CA ALA A 143 -15.74 -81.08 39.75
C ALA A 143 -17.12 -80.49 40.12
N GLN A 144 -17.11 -79.28 40.68
CA GLN A 144 -18.32 -78.58 41.09
C GLN A 144 -18.10 -77.06 41.09
N SER A 145 -19.20 -76.29 41.12
CA SER A 145 -19.14 -74.84 41.17
C SER A 145 -18.68 -74.35 42.54
N GLY A 146 -17.83 -73.30 42.53
CA GLY A 146 -17.38 -72.60 43.73
C GLY A 146 -18.19 -71.39 44.10
N GLY A 147 -19.13 -70.97 43.26
CA GLY A 147 -19.95 -69.77 43.48
C GLY A 147 -19.46 -68.46 42.76
N SER A 148 -20.12 -67.39 43.08
CA SER A 148 -19.84 -66.09 42.51
C SER A 148 -19.41 -65.08 43.61
N PHE A 149 -18.36 -64.30 43.32
CA PHE A 149 -17.76 -63.40 44.30
C PHE A 149 -17.61 -62.04 43.65
N ASN A 150 -17.91 -60.99 44.41
CA ASN A 150 -17.68 -59.63 43.94
C ASN A 150 -16.18 -59.29 44.01
N VAL A 151 -15.68 -58.59 42.98
CA VAL A 151 -14.35 -58.04 42.95
C VAL A 151 -14.46 -56.54 43.29
N PRO A 152 -13.52 -55.98 44.06
CA PRO A 152 -13.52 -54.56 44.31
C PRO A 152 -13.54 -53.77 43.00
N ALA A 153 -14.30 -52.69 43.00
CA ALA A 153 -14.46 -51.88 41.78
C ALA A 153 -13.10 -51.30 41.27
N LEU A 154 -12.92 -51.37 39.97
CA LEU A 154 -11.76 -50.86 39.34
C LEU A 154 -11.87 -49.33 39.30
N SER A 155 -10.76 -48.58 39.52
CA SER A 155 -10.74 -47.12 39.51
C SER A 155 -10.37 -46.58 38.13
N GLY A 156 -10.76 -45.32 37.83
CA GLY A 156 -10.33 -44.59 36.66
C GLY A 156 -11.23 -44.71 35.42
N PHE A 157 -12.19 -45.67 35.39
CA PHE A 157 -13.16 -45.78 34.29
C PHE A 157 -14.50 -46.36 34.81
N ASN A 158 -15.55 -46.11 34.07
CA ASN A 158 -16.87 -46.74 34.30
C ASN A 158 -17.04 -47.95 33.39
N SER A 159 -16.68 -47.82 32.11
CA SER A 159 -16.67 -48.89 31.14
C SER A 159 -15.65 -48.63 30.04
N ALA A 160 -15.13 -49.70 29.42
CA ALA A 160 -14.21 -49.59 28.30
C ALA A 160 -14.40 -50.77 27.34
N THR A 161 -14.31 -50.49 26.03
CA THR A 161 -14.24 -51.47 24.96
C THR A 161 -12.85 -51.45 24.37
N PHE A 162 -12.20 -52.60 24.32
CA PHE A 162 -10.80 -52.70 23.96
C PHE A 162 -10.62 -53.14 22.50
N TYR A 163 -9.69 -52.52 21.74
CA TYR A 163 -9.20 -53.10 20.50
C TYR A 163 -8.01 -54.02 20.73
N GLN A 164 -7.27 -53.81 21.82
CA GLN A 164 -6.20 -54.70 22.32
C GLN A 164 -6.09 -54.58 23.83
N GLY A 165 -5.51 -55.59 24.45
CA GLY A 165 -5.20 -55.61 25.87
C GLY A 165 -5.11 -57.04 26.39
N THR A 166 -4.48 -57.15 27.53
CA THR A 166 -4.36 -58.47 28.27
C THR A 166 -4.90 -58.32 29.69
N LEU A 167 -5.79 -59.17 30.09
CA LEU A 167 -6.22 -59.35 31.49
C LEU A 167 -5.48 -60.50 32.06
N THR A 168 -4.74 -60.26 33.10
CA THR A 168 -3.98 -61.26 33.84
C THR A 168 -4.70 -61.60 35.19
N MET A 169 -4.89 -62.84 35.50
CA MET A 169 -5.32 -63.28 36.81
C MET A 169 -4.23 -64.15 37.41
N ALA A 170 -3.72 -63.78 38.58
CA ALA A 170 -2.80 -64.57 39.40
C ALA A 170 -3.54 -65.03 40.64
N ILE A 171 -3.42 -66.29 40.93
CA ILE A 171 -4.04 -66.96 42.12
C ILE A 171 -2.92 -67.49 42.99
N THR A 172 -2.97 -67.18 44.28
CA THR A 172 -2.17 -67.82 45.31
C THR A 172 -3.12 -68.66 46.15
N ASN A 173 -2.88 -69.99 46.19
CA ASN A 173 -3.69 -70.94 46.89
C ASN A 173 -3.18 -71.14 48.33
N ASN A 174 -3.78 -70.48 49.31
CA ASN A 174 -3.44 -70.59 50.71
C ASN A 174 -4.23 -71.77 51.38
N TRP A 175 -5.09 -72.49 50.61
CA TRP A 175 -5.77 -73.63 51.10
C TRP A 175 -4.78 -74.79 51.37
N PRO A 176 -5.08 -75.67 52.32
CA PRO A 176 -4.17 -76.75 52.70
C PRO A 176 -4.14 -77.92 51.68
N VAL A 177 -4.82 -77.73 50.53
CA VAL A 177 -4.97 -78.77 49.53
C VAL A 177 -4.76 -78.24 48.13
N GLN A 178 -4.22 -79.06 47.24
CA GLN A 178 -4.15 -78.78 45.82
C GLN A 178 -5.57 -78.67 45.23
N ILE A 179 -5.78 -77.65 44.41
CA ILE A 179 -6.99 -77.58 43.59
C ILE A 179 -6.65 -77.85 42.11
N THR A 180 -7.57 -78.51 41.41
CA THR A 180 -7.38 -78.98 40.03
C THR A 180 -8.60 -78.63 39.18
N ASN A 181 -8.42 -78.56 37.84
CA ASN A 181 -9.50 -78.23 36.87
C ASN A 181 -10.26 -76.97 37.24
N VAL A 182 -9.51 -75.93 37.69
CA VAL A 182 -10.13 -74.68 38.13
C VAL A 182 -10.47 -73.84 36.89
N GLN A 183 -11.74 -73.56 36.73
CA GLN A 183 -12.24 -72.64 35.68
C GLN A 183 -12.88 -71.45 36.39
N ILE A 184 -12.35 -70.29 36.12
CA ILE A 184 -12.84 -69.02 36.65
C ILE A 184 -13.22 -68.13 35.48
N GLU A 185 -14.39 -67.53 35.57
CA GLU A 185 -14.84 -66.49 34.66
C GLU A 185 -14.88 -65.12 35.35
N ILE A 186 -14.34 -64.10 34.67
CA ILE A 186 -14.56 -62.70 35.03
C ILE A 186 -15.73 -62.22 34.18
N ARG A 187 -16.73 -61.67 34.84
CA ARG A 187 -17.95 -61.15 34.20
C ARG A 187 -18.26 -59.74 34.66
N ASN A 188 -18.87 -58.93 33.78
CA ASN A 188 -19.45 -57.64 34.15
C ASN A 188 -20.59 -57.93 35.21
N GLN A 189 -20.58 -57.17 36.30
CA GLN A 189 -21.55 -57.37 37.36
C GLN A 189 -22.97 -56.98 36.92
N GLY A 190 -23.14 -55.86 36.18
CA GLY A 190 -24.44 -55.30 35.81
C GLY A 190 -25.22 -56.17 34.80
N ASN A 191 -24.58 -56.68 33.74
CA ASN A 191 -25.23 -57.41 32.64
C ASN A 191 -24.81 -58.83 32.49
N ASN A 192 -23.94 -59.34 33.40
CA ASN A 192 -23.40 -60.71 33.42
C ASN A 192 -22.64 -61.13 32.14
N SER A 193 -22.23 -60.18 31.27
CA SER A 193 -21.44 -60.51 30.07
C SER A 193 -20.04 -61.00 30.44
N LEU A 194 -19.55 -61.96 29.68
CA LEU A 194 -18.23 -62.59 29.89
C LEU A 194 -17.13 -61.60 29.46
N ILE A 195 -16.13 -61.44 30.36
CA ILE A 195 -14.91 -60.70 30.08
C ILE A 195 -13.79 -61.64 29.68
N GLY A 196 -13.62 -62.70 30.42
CA GLY A 196 -12.62 -63.71 30.11
C GLY A 196 -12.76 -64.98 30.96
N THR A 197 -12.24 -66.11 30.44
CA THR A 197 -12.22 -67.43 31.12
C THR A 197 -10.76 -67.79 31.36
N PHE A 198 -10.47 -68.11 32.63
CA PHE A 198 -9.15 -68.52 33.12
C PHE A 198 -9.19 -69.97 33.52
N ASN A 199 -8.38 -70.81 32.89
CA ASN A 199 -8.30 -72.22 33.14
C ASN A 199 -6.97 -72.64 33.79
N TYR A 200 -7.00 -73.17 35.01
CA TYR A 200 -5.81 -73.65 35.73
C TYR A 200 -5.90 -75.14 35.86
N PRO A 201 -5.00 -75.89 35.19
CA PRO A 201 -5.03 -77.39 35.34
C PRO A 201 -4.82 -77.82 36.76
N SER A 202 -3.90 -77.15 37.47
CA SER A 202 -3.72 -77.40 38.92
C SER A 202 -3.06 -76.17 39.57
N ILE A 203 -3.38 -75.94 40.87
CA ILE A 203 -2.70 -74.97 41.74
C ILE A 203 -2.35 -75.72 43.02
N PRO A 204 -1.06 -76.00 43.34
CA PRO A 204 -0.64 -76.68 44.51
C PRO A 204 -1.09 -75.97 45.81
N ALA A 205 -1.21 -76.75 46.91
CA ALA A 205 -1.32 -76.13 48.24
C ALA A 205 -0.14 -75.19 48.49
N SER A 206 -0.41 -73.97 49.00
CA SER A 206 0.57 -72.86 49.19
C SER A 206 1.31 -72.49 47.91
N GLY A 207 0.77 -72.78 46.73
CA GLY A 207 1.33 -72.45 45.42
C GLY A 207 0.58 -71.31 44.69
N SER A 208 1.17 -70.86 43.62
CA SER A 208 0.54 -69.81 42.77
C SER A 208 0.51 -70.19 41.28
N ALA A 209 -0.44 -69.64 40.56
CA ALA A 209 -0.52 -69.76 39.11
C ALA A 209 -1.08 -68.48 38.49
N SER A 210 -0.63 -68.13 37.28
CA SER A 210 -1.11 -66.99 36.55
C SER A 210 -1.56 -67.35 35.13
N LYS A 211 -2.60 -66.73 34.64
CA LYS A 211 -3.16 -66.89 33.30
C LYS A 211 -3.56 -65.55 32.73
N ASN A 212 -3.51 -65.50 31.42
CA ASN A 212 -3.85 -64.27 30.64
C ASN A 212 -5.00 -64.58 29.69
N VAL A 213 -5.86 -63.57 29.49
CA VAL A 213 -6.89 -63.59 28.44
C VAL A 213 -6.75 -62.31 27.61
N ASN A 214 -7.08 -62.43 26.34
CA ASN A 214 -7.08 -61.31 25.40
C ASN A 214 -8.36 -60.50 25.57
N LEU A 215 -8.24 -59.18 25.68
CA LEU A 215 -9.36 -58.22 25.80
C LEU A 215 -9.85 -57.66 24.47
N ALA A 216 -9.24 -57.99 23.32
CA ALA A 216 -9.68 -57.46 22.03
C ALA A 216 -11.17 -57.80 21.77
N GLY A 217 -11.96 -56.76 21.49
CA GLY A 217 -13.41 -56.83 21.28
C GLY A 217 -14.24 -56.95 22.55
N VAL A 218 -13.62 -56.96 23.73
CA VAL A 218 -14.32 -57.13 25.03
C VAL A 218 -14.72 -55.73 25.55
N THR A 219 -15.93 -55.63 26.07
CA THR A 219 -16.39 -54.52 26.88
C THR A 219 -16.36 -54.87 28.35
N MET A 220 -15.63 -54.15 29.18
CA MET A 220 -15.50 -54.33 30.61
C MET A 220 -16.03 -53.09 31.36
N SER A 221 -16.84 -53.28 32.37
CA SER A 221 -17.24 -52.25 33.33
C SER A 221 -16.25 -52.23 34.52
N ASN A 222 -16.26 -51.12 35.27
CA ASN A 222 -15.46 -51.01 36.50
C ASN A 222 -15.96 -51.97 37.62
N SER A 223 -17.21 -52.44 37.54
CA SER A 223 -17.81 -53.33 38.46
C SER A 223 -17.86 -54.77 37.87
N ILE A 224 -16.97 -55.58 38.32
CA ILE A 224 -16.82 -56.96 37.83
C ILE A 224 -17.07 -57.99 38.95
N LYS A 225 -17.42 -59.23 38.59
CA LYS A 225 -17.53 -60.35 39.46
C LYS A 225 -16.73 -61.50 38.92
N MET A 226 -16.26 -62.32 39.85
CA MET A 226 -15.59 -63.57 39.59
C MET A 226 -16.55 -64.70 39.81
N VAL A 227 -16.60 -65.66 38.91
CA VAL A 227 -17.41 -66.88 39.02
C VAL A 227 -16.46 -68.05 38.95
N ILE A 228 -16.38 -68.83 40.04
CA ILE A 228 -15.70 -70.11 40.03
C ILE A 228 -16.70 -71.14 39.44
N VAL A 229 -16.56 -71.33 38.12
CA VAL A 229 -17.47 -72.20 37.34
C VAL A 229 -17.27 -73.64 37.72
N SER A 230 -16.01 -74.08 37.86
CA SER A 230 -15.68 -75.40 38.30
C SER A 230 -14.34 -75.47 39.05
N PHE A 231 -14.23 -76.32 39.99
CA PHE A 231 -12.98 -76.75 40.59
C PHE A 231 -13.11 -78.18 41.11
N SER A 232 -11.99 -78.84 41.28
CA SER A 232 -11.91 -80.13 41.93
C SER A 232 -10.66 -80.17 42.83
N SER A 233 -10.62 -81.17 43.72
CA SER A 233 -9.45 -81.46 44.55
C SER A 233 -9.21 -82.97 44.70
N PRO A 234 -7.98 -83.41 44.52
CA PRO A 234 -7.66 -84.82 44.76
C PRO A 234 -7.78 -85.19 46.25
N GLY A 235 -7.95 -84.19 47.13
CA GLY A 235 -7.88 -84.42 48.57
C GLY A 235 -6.45 -84.66 49.06
N THR A 236 -6.32 -85.04 50.37
CA THR A 236 -5.01 -85.28 50.94
C THR A 236 -4.91 -86.71 51.59
N PHE A 237 -5.97 -87.47 51.47
CA PHE A 237 -6.00 -88.82 52.09
C PHE A 237 -4.80 -89.68 51.62
N PRO A 238 -4.09 -90.36 52.54
CA PRO A 238 -4.33 -90.43 53.98
C PRO A 238 -3.68 -89.33 54.81
N THR A 239 -3.00 -88.38 54.22
CA THR A 239 -2.29 -87.30 54.90
C THR A 239 -3.27 -86.27 55.51
N ALA A 240 -3.14 -86.08 56.84
CA ALA A 240 -3.92 -85.06 57.55
C ALA A 240 -3.24 -83.67 57.41
N VAL A 241 -4.06 -82.62 57.15
CA VAL A 241 -3.68 -81.27 57.05
C VAL A 241 -4.54 -80.40 57.98
N PRO A 242 -4.06 -79.28 58.49
CA PRO A 242 -4.92 -78.32 59.19
C PRO A 242 -5.99 -77.78 58.22
N ILE A 243 -7.26 -77.87 58.62
CA ILE A 243 -8.38 -77.36 57.86
C ILE A 243 -8.91 -76.14 58.55
N ASP A 244 -8.68 -74.94 57.91
CA ASP A 244 -9.20 -73.62 58.35
C ASP A 244 -10.07 -73.07 57.23
N LEU A 245 -11.35 -72.78 57.53
CA LEU A 245 -12.28 -72.20 56.57
C LEU A 245 -12.00 -70.76 56.30
N SER A 246 -11.10 -70.12 57.06
CA SER A 246 -10.59 -68.74 56.80
C SER A 246 -9.42 -68.70 55.81
N ASP A 247 -8.79 -69.90 55.52
CA ASP A 247 -7.79 -69.99 54.47
C ASP A 247 -8.40 -69.47 53.14
N ASP A 248 -7.64 -68.70 52.37
CA ASP A 248 -8.16 -68.07 51.19
C ASP A 248 -7.43 -68.43 49.90
N LEU A 249 -8.07 -68.15 48.80
CA LEU A 249 -7.44 -67.90 47.49
C LEU A 249 -7.21 -66.44 47.36
N ALA A 250 -5.97 -65.97 47.43
CA ALA A 250 -5.62 -64.58 47.09
C ALA A 250 -5.55 -64.42 45.57
N ILE A 251 -6.25 -63.47 45.07
CA ILE A 251 -6.43 -63.28 43.63
C ILE A 251 -6.07 -61.84 43.25
N ASP A 252 -5.07 -61.70 42.37
CA ASP A 252 -4.66 -60.45 41.79
C ASP A 252 -5.11 -60.41 40.32
N ILE A 253 -5.79 -59.31 39.95
CA ILE A 253 -6.29 -59.12 38.64
C ILE A 253 -5.60 -57.84 38.13
N SER A 254 -4.92 -57.89 36.98
CA SER A 254 -4.23 -56.72 36.37
C SER A 254 -4.43 -56.70 34.89
N THR A 255 -4.39 -55.48 34.33
CA THR A 255 -4.42 -55.25 32.91
C THR A 255 -3.06 -54.75 32.38
N ALA A 256 -2.75 -55.10 31.13
CA ALA A 256 -1.54 -54.66 30.46
C ALA A 256 -1.77 -54.42 28.95
N ASN A 257 -0.97 -53.53 28.36
CA ASN A 257 -0.99 -53.21 26.92
C ASN A 257 -2.38 -52.82 26.41
N ILE A 258 -3.05 -51.94 27.15
CA ILE A 258 -4.43 -51.57 26.86
C ILE A 258 -4.49 -50.58 25.72
N GLY A 259 -5.31 -50.87 24.69
CA GLY A 259 -5.75 -49.96 23.66
C GLY A 259 -7.27 -49.96 23.59
N LEU A 260 -7.88 -48.81 23.53
CA LEU A 260 -9.33 -48.60 23.62
C LEU A 260 -9.95 -48.31 22.27
N LEU A 261 -11.14 -48.84 22.00
CA LEU A 261 -12.05 -48.38 20.95
C LEU A 261 -12.90 -47.20 21.46
N ASN A 262 -13.51 -47.38 22.62
CA ASN A 262 -14.24 -46.37 23.34
C ASN A 262 -14.20 -46.63 24.84
N ALA A 263 -14.42 -45.60 25.62
CA ALA A 263 -14.50 -45.75 27.07
C ALA A 263 -15.38 -44.65 27.68
N SER A 264 -15.89 -44.95 28.88
CA SER A 264 -16.29 -43.95 29.86
C SER A 264 -15.25 -43.98 30.96
N ALA A 265 -14.29 -43.05 30.92
CA ALA A 265 -13.12 -43.08 31.78
C ALA A 265 -12.66 -41.68 32.16
N VAL A 266 -11.88 -41.58 33.24
CA VAL A 266 -11.18 -40.34 33.60
C VAL A 266 -10.02 -40.15 32.61
N PHE A 267 -10.12 -39.07 31.82
CA PHE A 267 -9.04 -38.72 30.90
C PHE A 267 -7.92 -38.04 31.67
N PRO A 268 -6.68 -38.51 31.60
CA PRO A 268 -5.59 -37.91 32.34
C PRO A 268 -5.18 -36.59 31.74
N SER A 269 -4.72 -35.64 32.58
CA SER A 269 -4.07 -34.42 32.08
C SER A 269 -2.81 -34.77 31.30
N GLN A 270 -2.75 -34.34 30.03
CA GLN A 270 -1.62 -34.67 29.17
C GLN A 270 -1.56 -33.74 27.98
N GLN A 271 -0.37 -33.58 27.40
CA GLN A 271 -0.17 -32.94 26.10
C GLN A 271 -0.59 -33.92 25.00
N VAL A 272 -1.56 -33.52 24.19
CA VAL A 272 -2.09 -34.36 23.09
C VAL A 272 -1.53 -33.90 21.72
N LEU A 273 -1.08 -32.65 21.59
CA LEU A 273 -0.49 -32.13 20.38
C LEU A 273 0.71 -31.24 20.74
N ASN A 274 1.79 -31.41 20.01
CA ASN A 274 2.92 -30.47 20.00
C ASN A 274 3.63 -30.59 18.66
N GLN A 275 3.31 -29.66 17.75
CA GLN A 275 3.80 -29.73 16.39
C GLN A 275 4.19 -28.36 15.88
N THR A 276 5.33 -28.28 15.21
CA THR A 276 5.77 -27.12 14.46
C THR A 276 5.50 -27.38 12.98
N ILE A 277 4.87 -26.42 12.35
CA ILE A 277 4.52 -26.42 10.94
C ILE A 277 5.34 -25.31 10.30
N GLU A 278 6.05 -25.68 9.26
CA GLU A 278 6.86 -24.78 8.46
C GLU A 278 6.22 -24.62 7.09
N ASN A 279 6.08 -23.41 6.63
CA ASN A 279 5.46 -23.08 5.35
C ASN A 279 6.25 -21.99 4.62
N SER A 280 6.02 -21.83 3.33
CA SER A 280 6.59 -20.76 2.53
C SER A 280 5.49 -20.01 1.83
N ILE A 281 5.50 -18.68 1.94
CA ILE A 281 4.57 -17.79 1.22
C ILE A 281 4.87 -17.88 -0.27
N ALA A 282 3.91 -18.33 -1.06
CA ALA A 282 4.03 -18.36 -2.51
C ALA A 282 3.73 -16.96 -3.08
N MET A 283 4.78 -16.24 -3.46
CA MET A 283 4.66 -14.92 -4.06
C MET A 283 4.50 -15.01 -5.58
N ALA A 284 3.68 -14.11 -6.15
CA ALA A 284 3.23 -14.21 -7.55
C ALA A 284 4.33 -13.94 -8.58
N ASN A 285 5.31 -13.06 -8.27
CA ASN A 285 6.33 -12.61 -9.21
C ASN A 285 7.75 -13.00 -8.76
N GLY A 286 7.84 -14.01 -7.88
CA GLY A 286 9.12 -14.53 -7.40
C GLY A 286 9.81 -13.62 -6.38
N GLU A 287 9.04 -12.81 -5.66
CA GLU A 287 9.54 -12.00 -4.55
C GLU A 287 10.11 -12.89 -3.45
N GLN A 288 11.18 -12.43 -2.82
CA GLN A 288 11.87 -13.09 -1.72
C GLN A 288 11.93 -12.12 -0.53
N LEU A 289 10.91 -12.17 0.30
CA LEU A 289 10.75 -11.25 1.42
C LEU A 289 11.59 -11.70 2.60
N ASN A 290 12.24 -10.73 3.26
CA ASN A 290 13.03 -10.96 4.47
C ASN A 290 12.27 -10.49 5.71
N THR A 291 11.77 -9.24 5.68
CA THR A 291 11.10 -8.63 6.84
C THR A 291 9.82 -7.93 6.39
N ILE A 292 8.76 -8.08 7.17
CA ILE A 292 7.54 -7.30 7.02
C ILE A 292 7.17 -6.70 8.37
N ILE A 293 6.93 -5.39 8.40
CA ILE A 293 6.26 -4.74 9.54
C ILE A 293 4.80 -4.56 9.16
N LEU A 294 3.93 -5.20 9.91
CA LEU A 294 2.50 -5.20 9.62
C LEU A 294 1.84 -3.90 10.07
N LYS A 295 1.12 -3.26 9.16
CA LYS A 295 0.19 -2.17 9.44
C LYS A 295 -1.17 -2.73 9.84
N GLN A 296 -1.53 -3.87 9.26
CA GLN A 296 -2.76 -4.60 9.50
C GLN A 296 -2.52 -6.07 9.21
N GLY A 297 -3.21 -6.94 9.92
CA GLY A 297 -3.24 -8.37 9.69
C GLY A 297 -4.06 -9.06 10.77
N ASN A 298 -4.57 -10.23 10.46
CA ASN A 298 -5.33 -11.05 11.41
C ASN A 298 -4.83 -12.49 11.38
N ILE A 299 -4.84 -13.12 12.54
CA ILE A 299 -4.88 -14.58 12.67
C ILE A 299 -6.29 -14.94 13.09
N SER A 300 -7.01 -15.69 12.28
CA SER A 300 -8.27 -16.33 12.67
C SER A 300 -8.05 -17.81 12.90
N TYR A 301 -8.77 -18.39 13.85
CA TYR A 301 -8.72 -19.81 14.16
C TYR A 301 -10.11 -20.39 14.26
N ASP A 302 -10.22 -21.64 13.81
CA ASP A 302 -11.39 -22.49 13.95
C ASP A 302 -10.92 -23.86 14.48
N ILE A 303 -11.31 -24.18 15.72
CA ILE A 303 -10.86 -25.37 16.41
C ILE A 303 -12.06 -26.25 16.69
N ASP A 304 -12.14 -27.38 15.99
CA ASP A 304 -13.04 -28.47 16.33
C ASP A 304 -12.40 -29.40 17.37
N TYR A 305 -12.99 -29.47 18.54
CA TYR A 305 -12.48 -30.20 19.68
C TYR A 305 -13.41 -31.31 20.08
N GLY A 306 -13.08 -32.54 19.69
CA GLY A 306 -13.86 -33.74 19.96
C GLY A 306 -13.63 -34.33 21.35
N ILE A 307 -12.52 -34.01 22.04
CA ILE A 307 -12.22 -34.50 23.39
C ILE A 307 -13.10 -33.75 24.39
N ARG A 308 -13.84 -34.49 25.22
CA ARG A 308 -14.86 -33.92 26.12
C ARG A 308 -14.28 -33.48 27.47
N GLU A 309 -13.08 -32.99 27.49
CA GLU A 309 -12.39 -32.39 28.63
C GLU A 309 -12.01 -30.94 28.34
N ASN A 310 -11.69 -30.16 29.36
CA ASN A 310 -11.11 -28.84 29.15
C ASN A 310 -9.71 -28.96 28.56
N ALA A 311 -9.33 -27.99 27.70
CA ALA A 311 -7.99 -27.95 27.15
C ALA A 311 -7.49 -26.53 26.98
N GLN A 312 -6.18 -26.40 26.82
CA GLN A 312 -5.52 -25.17 26.40
C GLN A 312 -4.71 -25.46 25.14
N VAL A 313 -4.99 -24.69 24.09
CA VAL A 313 -4.20 -24.66 22.86
C VAL A 313 -3.31 -23.42 22.89
N VAL A 314 -2.00 -23.60 22.76
CA VAL A 314 -1.04 -22.52 22.65
C VAL A 314 -0.59 -22.46 21.21
N LEU A 315 -0.84 -21.30 20.56
CA LEU A 315 -0.38 -20.97 19.24
C LEU A 315 0.80 -20.02 19.35
N THR A 316 1.95 -20.41 18.83
CA THR A 316 3.17 -19.61 18.83
C THR A 316 3.72 -19.44 17.41
N LEU A 317 3.98 -18.20 16.98
CA LEU A 317 4.72 -17.90 15.77
C LEU A 317 6.07 -17.28 16.18
N PRO A 318 7.15 -18.07 16.18
CA PRO A 318 8.43 -17.64 16.76
C PRO A 318 9.09 -16.47 16.02
N TYR A 319 8.82 -16.32 14.74
CA TYR A 319 9.39 -15.28 13.87
C TYR A 319 8.43 -14.10 13.63
N LEU A 320 7.27 -14.09 14.28
CA LEU A 320 6.34 -12.96 14.32
C LEU A 320 6.49 -12.29 15.69
N THR A 321 7.09 -11.11 15.75
CA THR A 321 7.45 -10.48 17.02
C THR A 321 6.84 -9.08 17.18
N MET A 322 6.50 -8.73 18.41
CA MET A 322 6.18 -7.36 18.80
C MET A 322 7.10 -6.95 19.95
N ASN A 323 7.85 -5.86 19.77
CA ASN A 323 8.87 -5.40 20.72
C ASN A 323 9.87 -6.49 21.12
N GLY A 324 10.22 -7.36 20.17
CA GLY A 324 11.17 -8.46 20.38
C GLY A 324 10.58 -9.72 21.05
N SER A 325 9.30 -9.71 21.41
CA SER A 325 8.61 -10.88 21.97
C SER A 325 7.85 -11.61 20.87
N PRO A 326 8.01 -12.94 20.74
CA PRO A 326 7.27 -13.73 19.77
C PRO A 326 5.75 -13.68 20.03
N PHE A 327 4.96 -13.79 18.97
CA PHE A 327 3.53 -14.01 19.09
C PHE A 327 3.28 -15.34 19.78
N SER A 328 2.55 -15.32 20.88
CA SER A 328 2.17 -16.54 21.62
C SER A 328 0.85 -16.28 22.35
N GLU A 329 -0.18 -17.02 21.97
CA GLU A 329 -1.53 -16.87 22.50
C GLU A 329 -2.08 -18.19 23.02
N VAL A 330 -2.85 -18.12 24.11
CA VAL A 330 -3.47 -19.25 24.76
C VAL A 330 -4.97 -19.25 24.50
N ILE A 331 -5.43 -20.25 23.79
CA ILE A 331 -6.84 -20.48 23.48
C ILE A 331 -7.39 -21.49 24.48
N SER A 332 -8.32 -21.09 25.33
CA SER A 332 -8.95 -21.97 26.30
C SER A 332 -10.17 -22.66 25.69
N LEU A 333 -10.17 -23.98 25.70
CA LEU A 333 -11.28 -24.83 25.27
C LEU A 333 -12.04 -25.33 26.49
N THR A 334 -13.27 -24.85 26.67
CA THR A 334 -14.14 -25.27 27.78
C THR A 334 -15.13 -26.32 27.29
N SER A 335 -15.10 -27.48 27.88
CA SER A 335 -15.98 -28.60 27.53
C SER A 335 -17.17 -28.70 28.49
N ASN A 336 -18.30 -29.18 27.98
CA ASN A 336 -19.46 -29.60 28.78
C ASN A 336 -19.40 -31.06 29.23
N HIS A 337 -18.32 -31.77 28.93
CA HIS A 337 -18.06 -33.19 29.21
C HIS A 337 -19.00 -34.18 28.50
N VAL A 338 -19.85 -33.72 27.58
CA VAL A 338 -20.87 -34.54 26.89
C VAL A 338 -20.68 -34.59 25.39
N SER A 339 -20.45 -33.42 24.77
CA SER A 339 -20.38 -33.23 23.30
C SER A 339 -19.06 -32.60 22.87
N ALA A 340 -18.72 -32.79 21.60
CA ALA A 340 -17.66 -32.02 20.94
C ALA A 340 -17.94 -30.49 21.01
N THR A 341 -16.91 -29.71 21.02
CA THR A 341 -16.97 -28.24 21.09
C THR A 341 -16.25 -27.65 19.87
N ASN A 342 -16.81 -26.60 19.28
CA ASN A 342 -16.14 -25.78 18.29
C ASN A 342 -15.83 -24.43 18.92
N VAL A 343 -14.63 -23.91 18.69
CA VAL A 343 -14.17 -22.59 19.20
C VAL A 343 -13.52 -21.82 18.08
N THR A 344 -14.06 -20.63 17.80
CA THR A 344 -13.55 -19.72 16.79
C THR A 344 -13.13 -18.41 17.42
N GLY A 345 -12.17 -17.72 16.81
CA GLY A 345 -11.73 -16.40 17.24
C GLY A 345 -10.67 -15.82 16.33
N SER A 346 -10.17 -14.65 16.69
CA SER A 346 -9.12 -13.97 15.94
C SER A 346 -8.24 -13.12 16.83
N PHE A 347 -7.00 -12.87 16.37
CA PHE A 347 -6.02 -11.99 16.97
C PHE A 347 -5.57 -10.95 15.94
N ASP A 348 -5.43 -9.70 16.38
CA ASP A 348 -4.89 -8.60 15.57
C ASP A 348 -3.36 -8.68 15.52
N LEU A 349 -2.81 -8.53 14.32
CA LEU A 349 -1.36 -8.54 14.07
C LEU A 349 -0.79 -7.14 13.78
N SER A 350 -1.58 -6.09 13.97
CA SER A 350 -1.11 -4.73 13.72
C SER A 350 0.11 -4.38 14.56
N GLY A 351 1.17 -3.88 13.93
CA GLY A 351 2.42 -3.53 14.59
C GLY A 351 3.41 -4.67 14.83
N TYR A 352 3.06 -5.90 14.49
CA TYR A 352 4.00 -7.01 14.53
C TYR A 352 5.02 -6.94 13.39
N THR A 353 6.20 -7.48 13.65
CA THR A 353 7.26 -7.67 12.67
C THR A 353 7.39 -9.15 12.35
N PHE A 354 7.24 -9.51 11.09
CA PHE A 354 7.53 -10.83 10.57
C PHE A 354 8.97 -10.89 10.10
N ASP A 355 9.79 -11.76 10.70
CA ASP A 355 11.07 -12.20 10.15
C ASP A 355 10.82 -13.42 9.25
N LEU A 356 10.76 -13.20 7.95
CA LEU A 356 10.53 -14.24 6.96
C LEU A 356 11.82 -14.98 6.56
N THR A 357 12.93 -14.68 7.23
CA THR A 357 14.19 -15.42 7.04
C THR A 357 14.30 -16.62 7.95
N GLY A 358 13.38 -16.78 8.91
CA GLY A 358 13.43 -17.86 9.91
C GLY A 358 14.64 -17.78 10.82
N GLY A 359 15.12 -16.54 11.11
CA GLY A 359 16.36 -16.33 11.85
C GLY A 359 17.63 -16.44 10.98
N GLY A 360 17.46 -16.45 9.65
CA GLY A 360 18.53 -16.50 8.66
C GLY A 360 18.57 -17.82 7.88
N GLY A 361 18.61 -17.71 6.57
CA GLY A 361 18.77 -18.86 5.65
C GLY A 361 17.55 -19.21 4.81
N HIS A 362 16.44 -18.52 5.00
CA HIS A 362 15.21 -18.66 4.21
C HIS A 362 14.75 -17.32 3.66
N ASN A 363 13.71 -17.37 2.83
CA ASN A 363 12.91 -16.23 2.41
C ASN A 363 11.44 -16.67 2.37
N ASN A 364 10.53 -15.77 2.59
CA ASN A 364 9.09 -16.06 2.60
C ASN A 364 8.67 -17.14 3.61
N TYR A 365 9.45 -17.38 4.65
CA TYR A 365 9.30 -18.48 5.57
C TYR A 365 8.37 -18.12 6.73
N ILE A 366 7.46 -19.04 7.05
CA ILE A 366 6.59 -18.94 8.22
C ILE A 366 6.68 -20.25 9.00
N ALA A 367 6.85 -20.14 10.31
CA ALA A 367 6.73 -21.26 11.22
C ALA A 367 5.66 -20.97 12.27
N ALA A 368 4.83 -21.97 12.55
CA ALA A 368 3.84 -21.95 13.63
C ALA A 368 3.95 -23.19 14.47
N THR A 369 3.99 -23.05 15.78
CA THR A 369 3.95 -24.16 16.75
C THR A 369 2.59 -24.17 17.42
N ILE A 370 1.92 -25.31 17.34
CA ILE A 370 0.63 -25.57 18.00
C ILE A 370 0.85 -26.64 19.06
N SER A 371 0.55 -26.32 20.30
CA SER A 371 0.54 -27.33 21.38
C SER A 371 -0.82 -27.33 22.05
N ALA A 372 -1.33 -28.53 22.33
CA ALA A 372 -2.61 -28.72 23.02
C ALA A 372 -2.44 -29.58 24.27
N ASN A 373 -2.85 -29.03 25.40
CA ASN A 373 -2.80 -29.69 26.71
C ASN A 373 -4.24 -29.93 27.22
N VAL A 374 -4.60 -31.17 27.42
CA VAL A 374 -5.87 -31.53 28.04
C VAL A 374 -5.73 -31.42 29.56
N ILE A 375 -6.75 -30.88 30.21
CA ILE A 375 -6.83 -30.67 31.66
C ILE A 375 -7.93 -31.61 32.19
N SER A 376 -7.53 -32.63 32.94
CA SER A 376 -8.50 -33.63 33.52
C SER A 376 -9.45 -32.96 34.51
N SER A 377 -10.74 -33.21 34.36
CA SER A 377 -11.77 -32.87 35.33
C SER A 377 -11.83 -33.86 36.54
N GLY A 378 -11.18 -35.02 36.40
CA GLY A 378 -11.23 -36.10 37.38
C GLY A 378 -12.54 -36.89 37.37
N ILE A 379 -13.47 -36.61 36.46
CA ILE A 379 -14.71 -37.37 36.27
C ILE A 379 -14.62 -38.24 35.01
N PRO A 380 -15.29 -39.41 34.98
CA PRO A 380 -15.36 -40.22 33.76
C PRO A 380 -16.17 -39.52 32.67
N ILE A 381 -15.56 -39.36 31.49
CA ILE A 381 -16.15 -38.79 30.28
C ILE A 381 -16.27 -39.85 29.18
N PRO A 382 -17.18 -39.71 28.22
CA PRO A 382 -17.16 -40.54 27.02
C PRO A 382 -15.90 -40.23 26.20
N ILE A 383 -15.18 -41.25 25.79
CA ILE A 383 -13.97 -41.19 24.96
C ILE A 383 -14.14 -42.16 23.81
N ASP A 384 -13.84 -41.73 22.60
CA ASP A 384 -13.86 -42.56 21.39
C ASP A 384 -12.55 -42.34 20.60
N THR A 385 -12.07 -43.42 19.97
CA THR A 385 -10.87 -43.32 19.12
C THR A 385 -11.09 -42.49 17.86
N SER A 386 -12.34 -42.21 17.48
CA SER A 386 -12.71 -41.26 16.44
C SER A 386 -12.72 -39.79 16.92
N ASP A 387 -12.63 -39.58 18.25
CA ASP A 387 -12.52 -38.23 18.77
C ASP A 387 -11.23 -37.60 18.25
N ALA A 388 -11.35 -36.41 17.65
CA ALA A 388 -10.24 -35.68 17.02
C ALA A 388 -10.22 -34.25 17.51
N VAL A 389 -9.07 -33.65 17.39
CA VAL A 389 -8.87 -32.18 17.48
C VAL A 389 -8.40 -31.74 16.13
N SER A 390 -9.12 -30.84 15.50
CA SER A 390 -8.64 -30.13 14.31
C SER A 390 -8.56 -28.65 14.58
N ALA A 391 -7.51 -28.01 14.07
CA ALA A 391 -7.29 -26.58 14.15
C ALA A 391 -6.98 -26.06 12.75
N ASP A 392 -7.84 -25.18 12.27
CA ASP A 392 -7.65 -24.42 11.05
C ASP A 392 -7.29 -22.99 11.44
N ILE A 393 -6.10 -22.55 11.03
CA ILE A 393 -5.55 -21.24 11.32
C ILE A 393 -5.35 -20.53 10.00
N THR A 394 -5.91 -19.34 9.86
CA THR A 394 -5.75 -18.47 8.69
C THR A 394 -5.08 -17.18 9.08
N ILE A 395 -4.00 -16.83 8.39
CA ILE A 395 -3.34 -15.53 8.49
C ILE A 395 -3.74 -14.76 7.25
N ASP A 396 -4.49 -13.69 7.41
CA ASP A 396 -5.06 -12.93 6.30
C ASP A 396 -5.08 -11.41 6.53
N ASN A 397 -5.63 -10.67 5.57
CA ASN A 397 -5.75 -9.21 5.59
C ASN A 397 -4.41 -8.51 5.86
N LEU A 398 -3.32 -9.08 5.35
CA LEU A 398 -1.98 -8.60 5.59
C LEU A 398 -1.71 -7.32 4.77
N ALA A 399 -1.57 -6.18 5.45
CA ALA A 399 -1.06 -4.94 4.92
C ALA A 399 0.21 -4.56 5.67
N PHE A 400 1.20 -4.04 4.96
CA PHE A 400 2.48 -3.65 5.55
C PHE A 400 2.59 -2.14 5.75
N SER A 401 3.37 -1.73 6.73
CA SER A 401 3.96 -0.39 6.83
C SER A 401 5.39 -0.34 6.26
N TYR A 402 6.07 -1.50 6.28
CA TYR A 402 7.41 -1.70 5.74
C TYR A 402 7.58 -3.13 5.27
N VAL A 403 8.29 -3.31 4.14
CA VAL A 403 8.74 -4.63 3.67
C VAL A 403 10.12 -4.50 3.05
N ASP A 404 10.97 -5.49 3.28
CA ASP A 404 12.25 -5.64 2.62
C ASP A 404 12.51 -7.05 2.10
N GLY A 405 13.51 -7.15 1.23
CA GLY A 405 13.89 -8.37 0.55
C GLY A 405 14.09 -8.13 -0.95
N TYR A 406 14.11 -9.18 -1.75
CA TYR A 406 13.98 -9.04 -3.20
C TYR A 406 12.49 -8.90 -3.56
N LEU A 407 12.10 -7.73 -4.05
CA LEU A 407 10.69 -7.39 -4.31
C LEU A 407 10.25 -7.69 -5.76
N GLY A 408 11.00 -8.58 -6.45
CA GLY A 408 10.67 -9.01 -7.80
C GLY A 408 10.98 -7.97 -8.88
N SER A 409 10.76 -8.36 -10.13
CA SER A 409 10.79 -7.46 -11.28
C SER A 409 9.35 -7.14 -11.68
N GLN A 410 8.87 -5.96 -11.25
CA GLN A 410 7.49 -5.53 -11.46
C GLN A 410 7.44 -4.49 -12.60
N PRO A 411 6.50 -4.62 -13.56
CA PRO A 411 6.25 -3.57 -14.53
C PRO A 411 5.49 -2.41 -13.87
N ILE A 412 5.94 -1.19 -14.16
CA ILE A 412 5.24 0.05 -13.79
C ILE A 412 4.82 0.71 -15.09
N THR A 413 3.53 0.95 -15.26
CA THR A 413 3.01 1.63 -16.45
C THR A 413 2.27 2.90 -16.03
N VAL A 414 2.74 4.03 -16.51
CA VAL A 414 2.00 5.30 -16.46
C VAL A 414 1.28 5.43 -17.80
N PRO A 415 -0.04 5.40 -17.81
CA PRO A 415 -0.82 5.57 -19.04
C PRO A 415 -0.47 6.88 -19.73
N THR A 416 -0.64 6.92 -21.05
CA THR A 416 -0.49 8.18 -21.79
C THR A 416 -1.49 9.21 -21.29
N ASP A 417 -0.99 10.38 -20.93
CA ASP A 417 -1.77 11.52 -20.47
C ASP A 417 -1.26 12.80 -21.14
N SER A 418 -1.95 13.90 -20.95
CA SER A 418 -1.65 15.16 -21.60
C SER A 418 -1.71 16.34 -20.63
N LEU A 419 -0.79 17.27 -20.81
CA LEU A 419 -0.73 18.52 -20.08
C LEU A 419 -0.95 19.68 -21.06
N ASP A 420 -1.94 20.51 -20.79
CA ASP A 420 -2.17 21.73 -21.53
C ASP A 420 -1.06 22.76 -21.27
N PHE A 421 -0.39 23.15 -22.34
CA PHE A 421 0.70 24.11 -22.31
C PHE A 421 0.22 25.48 -22.79
N SER A 422 -0.25 26.29 -21.86
CA SER A 422 -0.97 27.55 -22.18
C SER A 422 -0.11 28.73 -22.60
N LEU A 423 1.22 28.60 -22.61
CA LEU A 423 2.16 29.67 -22.91
C LEU A 423 2.06 30.21 -24.34
N PHE A 424 1.59 29.39 -25.28
CA PHE A 424 1.48 29.71 -26.70
C PHE A 424 0.00 29.71 -27.20
N LYS A 425 -0.96 29.93 -26.29
CA LYS A 425 -2.41 29.77 -26.58
C LYS A 425 -3.03 30.80 -27.53
N LYS A 426 -2.35 31.83 -27.96
CA LYS A 426 -2.92 32.81 -28.93
C LYS A 426 -2.39 32.57 -30.33
N ASP A 427 -3.31 32.29 -31.27
CA ASP A 427 -3.06 32.31 -32.73
C ASP A 427 -2.60 33.69 -33.17
N LEU A 428 -1.33 34.00 -32.99
CA LEU A 428 -0.78 35.31 -33.29
C LEU A 428 0.06 35.30 -34.55
N GLY A 429 0.19 34.18 -35.28
CA GLY A 429 1.03 34.05 -36.47
C GLY A 429 2.50 34.39 -36.20
N ILE A 430 3.00 34.00 -35.02
CA ILE A 430 4.29 34.38 -34.48
C ILE A 430 5.34 33.35 -34.86
N ASN A 431 6.49 33.81 -35.39
CA ASN A 431 7.69 32.99 -35.46
C ASN A 431 8.58 33.31 -34.27
N VAL A 432 8.58 32.44 -33.25
CA VAL A 432 9.47 32.53 -32.10
C VAL A 432 10.49 31.40 -32.19
N SER A 433 11.77 31.76 -32.11
CA SER A 433 12.87 30.81 -32.01
C SER A 433 13.63 31.07 -30.71
N LEU A 434 13.57 30.11 -29.78
CA LEU A 434 14.30 30.18 -28.51
C LEU A 434 15.71 29.61 -28.71
N ALA A 435 16.71 30.34 -28.26
CA ALA A 435 18.12 29.98 -28.47
C ALA A 435 18.66 28.97 -27.45
N ASP A 436 18.10 28.99 -26.24
CA ASP A 436 18.57 28.10 -25.13
C ASP A 436 17.44 27.58 -24.23
N PRO A 437 16.46 26.89 -24.80
CA PRO A 437 15.37 26.36 -24.02
C PRO A 437 15.79 25.14 -23.20
N GLN A 438 15.25 25.01 -21.98
CA GLN A 438 15.47 23.86 -21.12
C GLN A 438 14.16 23.44 -20.45
N ILE A 439 13.90 22.13 -20.46
CA ILE A 439 12.88 21.45 -19.66
C ILE A 439 13.59 20.44 -18.79
N THR A 440 13.23 20.40 -17.52
CA THR A 440 13.73 19.40 -16.56
C THR A 440 12.58 18.54 -16.08
N LEU A 441 12.63 17.24 -16.35
CA LEU A 441 11.77 16.26 -15.68
C LEU A 441 12.43 15.87 -14.37
N LYS A 442 11.76 16.13 -13.26
CA LYS A 442 12.26 15.89 -11.92
C LYS A 442 11.49 14.75 -11.30
N LEU A 443 12.18 13.62 -11.13
CA LEU A 443 11.62 12.41 -10.53
C LEU A 443 12.09 12.34 -9.08
N LYS A 444 11.15 12.36 -8.15
CA LYS A 444 11.39 12.11 -6.72
C LYS A 444 10.96 10.68 -6.42
N ASN A 445 11.89 9.87 -5.94
CA ASN A 445 11.67 8.45 -5.67
C ASN A 445 11.98 8.15 -4.20
N SER A 446 10.99 7.67 -3.45
CA SER A 446 11.14 7.18 -2.07
C SER A 446 11.12 5.65 -1.99
N VAL A 447 11.15 4.97 -3.15
CA VAL A 447 11.15 3.52 -3.29
C VAL A 447 12.59 3.00 -3.30
N GLY A 448 12.92 2.14 -2.36
CA GLY A 448 14.26 1.53 -2.25
C GLY A 448 14.49 0.37 -3.22
N ILE A 449 14.00 0.51 -4.47
CA ILE A 449 14.16 -0.49 -5.54
C ILE A 449 14.82 0.20 -6.72
N PRO A 450 15.85 -0.36 -7.35
CA PRO A 450 16.38 0.13 -8.62
C PRO A 450 15.30 0.07 -9.71
N ILE A 451 15.14 1.15 -10.47
CA ILE A 451 14.12 1.26 -11.51
C ILE A 451 14.74 1.78 -12.79
N ASN A 452 14.45 1.12 -13.91
CA ASN A 452 14.72 1.65 -15.25
C ASN A 452 13.38 1.97 -15.92
N GLY A 453 13.30 3.18 -16.47
CA GLY A 453 12.11 3.66 -17.18
C GLY A 453 12.38 3.87 -18.66
N ASP A 454 11.34 3.74 -19.46
CA ASP A 454 11.29 4.12 -20.86
C ASP A 454 10.19 5.17 -21.03
N LEU A 455 10.57 6.38 -21.47
CA LEU A 455 9.62 7.37 -21.92
C LEU A 455 9.02 6.91 -23.24
N SER A 456 8.02 6.05 -23.17
CA SER A 456 7.36 5.45 -24.34
C SER A 456 6.67 6.50 -25.21
N VAL A 457 6.22 7.59 -24.60
CA VAL A 457 5.63 8.74 -25.25
C VAL A 457 6.12 10.02 -24.60
N LEU A 458 6.79 10.87 -25.36
CA LEU A 458 7.01 12.26 -25.01
C LEU A 458 6.96 13.09 -26.30
N SER A 459 5.90 13.84 -26.49
CA SER A 459 5.65 14.62 -27.70
C SER A 459 4.82 15.85 -27.40
N VAL A 460 4.74 16.75 -28.34
CA VAL A 460 3.85 17.90 -28.25
C VAL A 460 2.86 17.89 -29.42
N ILE A 461 1.69 18.47 -29.19
CA ILE A 461 0.76 18.86 -30.23
C ILE A 461 1.00 20.34 -30.53
N GLY A 462 1.49 20.63 -31.72
CA GLY A 462 1.71 21.99 -32.19
C GLY A 462 0.41 22.71 -32.54
N GLU A 463 0.53 23.98 -32.88
CA GLU A 463 -0.59 24.87 -33.26
C GLU A 463 -1.43 24.31 -34.41
N ASN A 464 -0.79 23.67 -35.39
CA ASN A 464 -1.43 23.08 -36.57
C ASN A 464 -2.01 21.70 -36.33
N GLY A 465 -2.05 21.21 -35.08
CA GLY A 465 -2.51 19.87 -34.72
C GLY A 465 -1.50 18.75 -35.01
N ASN A 466 -0.31 19.06 -35.50
CA ASN A 466 0.72 18.06 -35.75
C ASN A 466 1.40 17.63 -34.45
N THR A 467 1.63 16.32 -34.31
CA THR A 467 2.41 15.76 -33.21
C THR A 467 3.90 15.81 -33.54
N VAL A 468 4.70 16.43 -32.66
CA VAL A 468 6.16 16.50 -32.79
C VAL A 468 6.79 15.76 -31.61
N PRO A 469 7.47 14.61 -31.84
CA PRO A 469 8.11 13.86 -30.78
C PRO A 469 9.41 14.52 -30.31
N PHE A 470 9.71 14.38 -29.02
CA PHE A 470 11.07 14.62 -28.53
C PHE A 470 11.97 13.46 -28.95
N THR A 471 13.19 13.79 -29.34
CA THR A 471 14.23 12.83 -29.73
C THR A 471 15.53 13.17 -29.03
N GLY A 472 16.44 12.18 -28.90
CA GLY A 472 17.77 12.37 -28.29
C GLY A 472 17.79 12.17 -26.77
N ILE A 473 16.64 11.98 -26.11
CA ILE A 473 16.57 11.70 -24.68
C ILE A 473 17.14 10.29 -24.42
N ALA A 474 17.93 10.17 -23.37
CA ALA A 474 18.52 8.87 -22.99
C ALA A 474 17.40 7.84 -22.69
N ASN A 475 17.56 6.63 -23.23
CA ASN A 475 16.67 5.51 -23.03
C ASN A 475 17.48 4.22 -22.88
N PRO A 476 17.34 3.39 -21.81
CA PRO A 476 16.44 3.59 -20.68
C PRO A 476 16.88 4.71 -19.73
N LEU A 477 15.91 5.29 -19.03
CA LEU A 477 16.13 6.24 -17.95
C LEU A 477 16.46 5.47 -16.67
N VAL A 478 17.63 5.72 -16.09
CA VAL A 478 17.97 5.18 -14.76
C VAL A 478 17.39 6.11 -13.69
N ILE A 479 16.45 5.59 -12.91
CA ILE A 479 15.81 6.32 -11.82
C ILE A 479 16.54 6.01 -10.52
N ASN A 480 17.15 7.02 -9.90
CA ASN A 480 17.86 6.86 -8.63
C ASN A 480 16.90 6.38 -7.54
N SER A 481 17.36 5.44 -6.71
CA SER A 481 16.67 4.97 -5.52
C SER A 481 17.36 5.46 -4.24
N PRO A 482 16.59 5.67 -3.15
CA PRO A 482 17.17 6.01 -1.86
C PRO A 482 17.97 4.83 -1.29
N SER A 483 18.98 5.13 -0.49
CA SER A 483 19.82 4.12 0.18
C SER A 483 19.28 3.68 1.54
N ALA A 484 18.32 4.37 2.09
CA ALA A 484 17.72 4.06 3.40
C ALA A 484 16.24 4.49 3.46
N VAL A 485 15.50 3.82 4.33
CA VAL A 485 14.09 4.11 4.60
C VAL A 485 13.90 5.57 5.04
N GLY A 486 12.84 6.21 4.55
CA GLY A 486 12.50 7.60 4.85
C GLY A 486 13.28 8.63 4.04
N GLN A 487 14.22 8.20 3.19
CA GLN A 487 14.91 9.08 2.26
C GLN A 487 14.19 9.15 0.90
N THR A 488 14.44 10.24 0.18
CA THR A 488 13.96 10.43 -1.20
C THR A 488 15.16 10.71 -2.10
N ALA A 489 15.32 9.93 -3.15
CA ALA A 489 16.28 10.18 -4.19
C ALA A 489 15.67 11.05 -5.29
N THR A 490 16.47 11.94 -5.89
CA THR A 490 16.02 12.77 -7.01
C THR A 490 16.81 12.40 -8.26
N THR A 491 16.09 12.24 -9.38
CA THR A 491 16.66 12.10 -10.72
C THR A 491 16.17 13.26 -11.56
N ASN A 492 17.10 14.03 -12.12
CA ASN A 492 16.79 15.13 -13.03
C ASN A 492 17.15 14.73 -14.46
N ILE A 493 16.17 14.76 -15.35
CA ILE A 493 16.36 14.54 -16.79
C ILE A 493 16.28 15.89 -17.46
N VAL A 494 17.43 16.40 -17.88
CA VAL A 494 17.55 17.70 -18.52
C VAL A 494 17.40 17.54 -20.03
N ILE A 495 16.36 18.14 -20.57
CA ILE A 495 16.02 18.19 -21.99
C ILE A 495 16.36 19.59 -22.50
N ASN A 496 17.46 19.71 -23.22
CA ASN A 496 17.93 20.97 -23.79
C ASN A 496 18.42 20.76 -25.25
N LYS A 497 18.89 21.82 -25.89
CA LYS A 497 19.37 21.78 -27.28
C LYS A 497 20.52 20.78 -27.53
N ASN A 498 21.30 20.43 -26.50
CA ASN A 498 22.44 19.50 -26.63
C ASN A 498 22.02 18.03 -26.42
N THR A 499 20.91 17.81 -25.72
CA THR A 499 20.42 16.47 -25.35
C THR A 499 19.16 16.07 -26.12
N SER A 500 18.56 16.98 -26.89
CA SER A 500 17.32 16.71 -27.60
C SER A 500 17.06 17.68 -28.75
N ASN A 501 15.98 17.44 -29.48
CA ASN A 501 15.46 18.34 -30.51
C ASN A 501 14.50 19.41 -29.96
N ILE A 502 14.64 19.82 -28.69
CA ILE A 502 13.70 20.74 -28.02
C ILE A 502 13.46 22.04 -28.78
N THR A 503 14.48 22.58 -29.44
CA THR A 503 14.33 23.80 -30.27
C THR A 503 13.31 23.59 -31.39
N THR A 504 13.36 22.46 -32.09
CA THR A 504 12.37 22.08 -33.13
C THR A 504 10.98 21.88 -32.52
N VAL A 505 10.91 21.25 -31.38
CA VAL A 505 9.65 21.02 -30.64
C VAL A 505 8.98 22.34 -30.30
N LEU A 506 9.73 23.31 -29.75
CA LEU A 506 9.18 24.61 -29.34
C LEU A 506 8.83 25.52 -30.53
N THR A 507 9.51 25.39 -31.69
CA THR A 507 9.13 26.14 -32.91
C THR A 507 7.81 25.68 -33.52
N SER A 508 7.26 24.52 -33.09
CA SER A 508 5.93 24.09 -33.49
C SER A 508 4.77 24.78 -32.77
N ASN A 509 5.07 25.74 -31.91
CA ASN A 509 4.11 26.42 -31.03
C ASN A 509 3.27 25.44 -30.25
N PRO A 510 3.86 24.66 -29.30
CA PRO A 510 3.17 23.59 -28.63
C PRO A 510 1.99 24.08 -27.77
N LYS A 511 0.84 23.43 -27.91
CA LYS A 511 -0.37 23.66 -27.11
C LYS A 511 -0.56 22.63 -26.02
N THR A 512 -0.09 21.41 -26.27
CA THR A 512 -0.27 20.28 -25.37
C THR A 512 0.99 19.42 -25.36
N ILE A 513 1.41 18.98 -24.20
CA ILE A 513 2.47 17.97 -24.03
C ILE A 513 1.79 16.64 -23.75
N ILE A 514 2.15 15.60 -24.50
CA ILE A 514 1.70 14.23 -24.29
C ILE A 514 2.87 13.44 -23.71
N TYR A 515 2.64 12.71 -22.64
CA TYR A 515 3.65 11.89 -21.97
C TYR A 515 3.10 10.54 -21.58
N GLY A 516 3.98 9.55 -21.50
CA GLY A 516 3.69 8.19 -21.02
C GLY A 516 5.00 7.51 -20.68
N LEU A 517 4.99 6.69 -19.63
CA LEU A 517 6.17 5.99 -19.13
C LEU A 517 5.84 4.51 -18.91
N THR A 518 6.74 3.65 -19.35
CA THR A 518 6.83 2.27 -18.87
C THR A 518 8.13 2.11 -18.11
N ALA A 519 8.11 1.37 -16.99
CA ALA A 519 9.30 1.13 -16.20
C ALA A 519 9.30 -0.29 -15.65
N ALA A 520 10.44 -0.76 -15.22
CA ALA A 520 10.59 -2.04 -14.53
C ALA A 520 11.47 -1.87 -13.29
N THR A 521 11.04 -2.52 -12.20
CA THR A 521 11.85 -2.65 -10.99
C THR A 521 12.92 -3.72 -11.16
N ASN A 522 14.02 -3.63 -10.42
CA ASN A 522 15.11 -4.61 -10.42
C ASN A 522 15.61 -5.02 -11.81
N PRO A 523 16.00 -4.10 -12.69
CA PRO A 523 16.38 -4.40 -14.07
C PRO A 523 17.65 -5.25 -14.16
N SER A 524 18.47 -5.29 -13.11
CA SER A 524 19.73 -6.07 -13.02
C SER A 524 19.57 -7.39 -12.28
N GLY A 525 18.35 -7.79 -11.90
CA GLY A 525 18.08 -9.01 -11.14
C GLY A 525 18.10 -8.78 -9.61
N PHE A 526 18.57 -9.78 -8.86
CA PHE A 526 18.47 -9.82 -7.41
C PHE A 526 19.18 -8.67 -6.69
N GLY A 527 18.54 -8.15 -5.65
CA GLY A 527 19.07 -7.15 -4.74
C GLY A 527 18.15 -7.01 -3.53
N VAL A 528 18.69 -6.53 -2.40
CA VAL A 528 17.86 -6.20 -1.23
C VAL A 528 17.21 -4.86 -1.50
N ASN A 529 15.90 -4.88 -1.52
CA ASN A 529 15.02 -3.73 -1.75
C ASN A 529 14.26 -3.42 -0.47
N PHE A 530 13.66 -2.23 -0.43
CA PHE A 530 12.69 -1.90 0.61
C PHE A 530 11.60 -0.95 0.07
N ILE A 531 10.42 -1.07 0.63
CA ILE A 531 9.32 -0.11 0.44
C ILE A 531 8.57 0.10 1.75
N THR A 532 7.91 1.24 1.85
CA THR A 532 6.92 1.53 2.89
C THR A 532 5.54 1.73 2.23
N ASP A 533 4.49 1.70 3.01
CA ASP A 533 3.12 1.98 2.55
C ASP A 533 2.95 3.40 1.99
N SER A 534 3.85 4.32 2.33
CA SER A 534 3.89 5.71 1.86
C SER A 534 4.93 5.95 0.76
N SER A 535 5.62 4.91 0.30
CA SER A 535 6.61 5.05 -0.77
C SER A 535 5.93 5.44 -2.08
N SER A 536 6.48 6.45 -2.76
CA SER A 536 5.97 6.98 -4.03
C SER A 536 7.07 7.31 -5.01
N ILE A 537 6.68 7.41 -6.27
CA ILE A 537 7.44 8.01 -7.35
C ILE A 537 6.64 9.20 -7.86
N ASP A 538 7.13 10.41 -7.63
CA ASP A 538 6.51 11.64 -8.07
C ASP A 538 7.29 12.23 -9.23
N VAL A 539 6.62 12.57 -10.32
CA VAL A 539 7.23 13.19 -11.48
C VAL A 539 6.62 14.57 -11.70
N SER A 540 7.50 15.55 -11.78
CA SER A 540 7.15 16.92 -12.13
C SER A 540 7.98 17.40 -13.32
N MET A 541 7.45 18.35 -14.04
CA MET A 541 8.12 19.07 -15.10
C MET A 541 8.40 20.49 -14.64
N GLU A 542 9.65 20.89 -14.75
CA GLU A 542 10.08 22.28 -14.56
C GLU A 542 10.61 22.79 -15.91
N MET A 543 10.04 23.86 -16.40
CA MET A 543 10.52 24.57 -17.58
C MET A 543 11.14 25.86 -17.12
N ASP A 544 12.37 26.10 -17.54
CA ASP A 544 13.11 27.32 -17.30
C ASP A 544 13.75 27.74 -18.63
N VAL A 545 13.12 28.72 -19.27
CA VAL A 545 13.53 29.19 -20.60
C VAL A 545 13.98 30.63 -20.50
N PRO A 546 15.28 30.90 -20.60
CA PRO A 546 15.73 32.27 -20.70
C PRO A 546 15.07 32.97 -21.91
N LEU A 547 14.59 34.17 -21.73
CA LEU A 547 14.10 34.98 -22.82
C LEU A 547 15.30 35.44 -23.68
N TYR A 548 15.84 34.44 -24.35
CA TYR A 548 16.89 34.55 -25.33
C TYR A 548 16.44 33.89 -26.63
N GLY A 549 16.20 34.70 -27.65
CA GLY A 549 15.66 34.19 -28.90
C GLY A 549 15.36 35.28 -29.91
N SER A 550 14.80 34.87 -31.04
CA SER A 550 14.33 35.78 -32.08
C SER A 550 12.82 35.74 -32.20
N LEU A 551 12.24 36.88 -32.56
CA LEU A 551 10.80 37.09 -32.76
C LEU A 551 10.59 37.81 -34.08
N SER A 552 9.69 37.28 -34.92
CA SER A 552 9.23 37.99 -36.13
C SER A 552 7.76 37.70 -36.40
N GLY A 553 7.13 38.58 -37.16
CA GLY A 553 5.73 38.41 -37.58
C GLY A 553 4.69 38.70 -36.51
N PHE A 554 5.10 39.19 -35.32
CA PHE A 554 4.14 39.46 -34.23
C PHE A 554 3.38 40.76 -34.52
N VAL A 555 2.08 40.68 -34.76
CA VAL A 555 1.22 41.83 -35.07
C VAL A 555 0.19 42.01 -33.97
N ILE A 556 0.25 43.14 -33.28
CA ILE A 556 -0.74 43.59 -32.32
C ILE A 556 -1.65 44.59 -32.99
N LYS A 557 -2.95 44.46 -32.84
CA LYS A 557 -3.94 45.47 -33.26
C LYS A 557 -4.81 45.81 -32.07
N ASP A 558 -4.95 47.10 -31.81
CA ASP A 558 -5.86 47.63 -30.82
C ASP A 558 -6.77 48.69 -31.47
N THR A 559 -8.04 48.68 -31.06
CA THR A 559 -9.05 49.60 -31.61
C THR A 559 -9.58 50.46 -30.47
N VAL A 560 -9.36 51.77 -30.62
CA VAL A 560 -9.83 52.76 -29.65
C VAL A 560 -10.78 53.78 -30.31
N ALA A 561 -11.69 54.33 -29.52
CA ALA A 561 -12.56 55.41 -30.00
C ALA A 561 -11.72 56.65 -30.37
N PHE A 562 -12.02 57.25 -31.51
CA PHE A 562 -11.34 58.43 -32.00
C PHE A 562 -12.20 59.67 -31.75
N PRO A 563 -11.67 60.70 -31.03
CA PRO A 563 -12.41 61.93 -30.74
C PRO A 563 -12.36 62.86 -31.95
N ALA A 564 -13.12 62.59 -33.00
CA ALA A 564 -13.15 63.31 -34.24
C ALA A 564 -13.43 64.85 -34.03
N ASP A 565 -14.22 65.22 -33.04
CA ASP A 565 -14.58 66.58 -32.70
C ASP A 565 -13.32 67.42 -32.32
N ALA A 566 -12.27 66.80 -31.82
CA ALA A 566 -10.99 67.45 -31.52
C ALA A 566 -10.29 67.98 -32.80
N PHE A 567 -10.64 67.48 -33.99
CA PHE A 567 -10.08 67.89 -35.29
C PHE A 567 -10.91 68.92 -36.00
N ASN A 568 -12.06 69.31 -35.47
CA ASN A 568 -12.91 70.31 -36.11
C ASN A 568 -12.18 71.67 -36.43
N ASN A 569 -11.29 72.09 -35.54
CA ASN A 569 -10.50 73.31 -35.66
C ASN A 569 -9.03 73.03 -35.97
N VAL A 570 -8.65 71.84 -36.39
CA VAL A 570 -7.24 71.54 -36.77
C VAL A 570 -7.06 71.68 -38.26
N TYR A 571 -6.12 72.51 -38.65
CA TYR A 571 -5.68 72.69 -40.06
C TYR A 571 -4.66 71.57 -40.40
N THR A 572 -3.61 71.46 -39.59
CA THR A 572 -2.61 70.41 -39.70
C THR A 572 -2.18 69.98 -38.28
N ALA A 573 -1.80 68.74 -38.09
CA ALA A 573 -1.15 68.31 -36.87
C ALA A 573 0.03 67.39 -37.17
N THR A 574 1.05 67.46 -36.33
CA THR A 574 2.15 66.48 -36.34
C THR A 574 2.41 66.05 -34.93
N LEU A 575 2.20 64.72 -34.66
CA LEU A 575 2.64 64.06 -33.43
C LEU A 575 4.07 63.60 -33.67
N ARG A 576 5.03 64.24 -32.99
CA ARG A 576 6.45 63.89 -33.06
C ARG A 576 6.81 62.99 -31.91
N SER A 577 7.30 61.77 -32.20
CA SER A 577 7.94 60.91 -31.24
C SER A 577 9.46 60.91 -31.37
N ILE A 578 10.19 60.92 -30.24
CA ILE A 578 11.64 60.74 -30.21
C ILE A 578 11.89 59.58 -29.21
N ILE A 579 12.37 58.46 -29.74
CA ILE A 579 12.53 57.22 -28.94
C ILE A 579 14.00 56.78 -28.99
N THR A 580 14.54 56.48 -27.79
CA THR A 580 15.84 55.81 -27.59
C THR A 580 15.57 54.55 -26.80
N SER A 581 16.01 53.40 -27.27
CA SER A 581 15.65 52.09 -26.71
C SER A 581 16.89 51.24 -26.41
N GLU A 582 16.91 50.65 -25.20
CA GLU A 582 17.77 49.53 -24.85
C GLU A 582 17.07 48.20 -25.16
N PHE A 583 15.76 48.22 -25.48
CA PHE A 583 15.04 47.01 -25.86
C PHE A 583 15.54 46.49 -27.20
N PRO A 584 15.90 45.21 -27.30
CA PRO A 584 16.34 44.62 -28.58
C PRO A 584 15.14 44.23 -29.47
N ILE A 585 14.10 45.05 -29.43
CA ILE A 585 12.86 44.90 -30.20
C ILE A 585 12.65 46.18 -31.01
N GLU A 586 12.34 46.02 -32.28
CA GLU A 586 11.82 47.09 -33.12
C GLU A 586 10.29 46.99 -33.22
N ALA A 587 9.64 48.16 -33.30
CA ALA A 587 8.21 48.23 -33.53
C ALA A 587 7.92 49.10 -34.76
N ASN A 588 7.32 48.48 -35.76
CA ASN A 588 6.80 49.12 -36.94
C ASN A 588 5.31 49.34 -36.76
N VAL A 589 4.85 50.61 -36.80
CA VAL A 589 3.49 51.00 -36.44
C VAL A 589 2.76 51.52 -37.66
N GLN A 590 1.47 51.23 -37.75
CA GLN A 590 0.52 51.89 -38.64
C GLN A 590 -0.75 52.21 -37.86
N MET A 591 -1.37 53.36 -38.15
CA MET A 591 -2.64 53.76 -37.57
C MET A 591 -3.64 53.95 -38.68
N TYR A 592 -4.75 53.22 -38.59
CA TYR A 592 -5.88 53.29 -39.52
C TYR A 592 -7.02 54.04 -38.85
N PHE A 593 -7.60 55.01 -39.53
CA PHE A 593 -8.78 55.75 -39.09
C PHE A 593 -9.99 55.14 -39.76
N LEU A 594 -11.01 54.77 -38.98
CA LEU A 594 -12.22 54.12 -39.47
C LEU A 594 -13.46 54.94 -39.11
N ASP A 595 -14.45 54.89 -39.98
CA ASP A 595 -15.78 55.51 -39.73
C ASP A 595 -16.64 54.63 -38.79
N ALA A 596 -17.89 55.05 -38.61
CA ALA A 596 -18.86 54.30 -37.77
C ALA A 596 -19.22 52.91 -38.30
N SER A 597 -18.96 52.62 -39.58
CA SER A 597 -19.16 51.33 -40.24
C SER A 597 -17.89 50.46 -40.24
N TYR A 598 -16.82 50.91 -39.60
CA TYR A 598 -15.46 50.34 -39.63
C TYR A 598 -14.82 50.36 -41.01
N ALA A 599 -15.30 51.18 -41.95
CA ALA A 599 -14.63 51.38 -43.24
C ALA A 599 -13.41 52.33 -43.04
N MET A 600 -12.31 52.06 -43.75
CA MET A 600 -11.09 52.87 -43.67
C MET A 600 -11.30 54.25 -44.28
N VAL A 601 -11.08 55.27 -43.49
CA VAL A 601 -11.13 56.67 -43.87
C VAL A 601 -9.78 57.15 -44.38
N ASP A 602 -8.72 56.87 -43.62
CA ASP A 602 -7.32 57.24 -43.97
C ASP A 602 -6.34 56.43 -43.09
N SER A 603 -5.02 56.62 -43.32
CA SER A 603 -3.97 56.02 -42.50
C SER A 603 -2.83 57.03 -42.28
N ILE A 604 -2.15 56.93 -41.09
CA ILE A 604 -1.16 57.94 -40.70
C ILE A 604 0.10 57.87 -41.54
N PHE A 605 0.53 56.67 -41.98
CA PHE A 605 1.68 56.49 -42.83
C PHE A 605 1.23 55.98 -44.22
N PRO A 606 1.32 56.87 -45.29
CA PRO A 606 0.86 56.46 -46.61
C PRO A 606 1.64 55.29 -47.23
N SER A 607 2.92 55.11 -46.85
CA SER A 607 3.82 54.10 -47.35
C SER A 607 3.62 52.72 -46.62
N GLY A 608 2.68 52.61 -45.65
CA GLY A 608 2.47 51.45 -44.84
C GLY A 608 3.07 51.58 -43.46
N TYR A 609 3.56 50.47 -42.89
CA TYR A 609 4.16 50.46 -41.56
C TYR A 609 5.46 51.28 -41.50
N GLU A 610 5.64 52.13 -40.50
CA GLU A 610 6.85 52.92 -40.25
C GLU A 610 7.49 52.47 -38.92
N GLN A 611 8.81 52.36 -38.88
CA GLN A 611 9.54 52.06 -37.65
C GLN A 611 9.47 53.25 -36.69
N VAL A 612 8.72 53.07 -35.61
CA VAL A 612 8.57 54.08 -34.56
C VAL A 612 9.49 53.76 -33.37
N VAL A 613 9.68 52.50 -33.03
CA VAL A 613 10.61 52.08 -31.99
C VAL A 613 11.81 51.40 -32.65
N PRO A 614 13.01 51.96 -32.53
CA PRO A 614 14.21 51.33 -33.03
C PRO A 614 14.72 50.26 -32.06
N SER A 615 15.23 49.14 -32.58
CA SER A 615 15.93 48.11 -31.76
C SER A 615 17.26 48.69 -31.24
N SER A 616 17.65 48.28 -30.04
CA SER A 616 19.02 48.48 -29.53
C SER A 616 20.06 47.75 -30.39
N ILE A 617 21.33 48.09 -30.21
CA ILE A 617 22.46 47.39 -30.82
C ILE A 617 22.87 46.26 -29.88
N ILE A 618 22.84 45.03 -30.40
CA ILE A 618 23.22 43.81 -29.67
C ILE A 618 24.39 43.12 -30.39
N ASP A 619 25.15 42.32 -29.60
CA ASP A 619 26.24 41.50 -30.12
C ASP A 619 25.73 40.14 -30.67
N VAL A 620 26.65 39.29 -31.11
CA VAL A 620 26.34 37.96 -31.64
C VAL A 620 25.75 37.00 -30.58
N ASN A 621 25.95 37.30 -29.29
CA ASN A 621 25.39 36.53 -28.14
C ASN A 621 24.06 37.11 -27.66
N GLY A 622 23.52 38.11 -28.34
CA GLY A 622 22.27 38.76 -27.97
C GLY A 622 22.37 39.76 -26.81
N GLU A 623 23.60 40.13 -26.39
CA GLU A 623 23.85 41.06 -25.31
C GLU A 623 23.78 42.50 -25.80
N LEU A 624 23.31 43.42 -24.95
CA LEU A 624 23.27 44.85 -25.24
C LEU A 624 24.67 45.42 -25.37
N VAL A 625 24.98 46.00 -26.56
CA VAL A 625 26.18 46.77 -26.79
C VAL A 625 25.92 48.26 -26.49
N SER A 626 24.82 48.78 -27.01
CA SER A 626 24.40 50.15 -26.76
C SER A 626 22.91 50.37 -27.03
N ALA A 627 22.31 51.36 -26.39
CA ALA A 627 20.98 51.80 -26.76
C ALA A 627 20.94 52.22 -28.24
N SER A 628 19.77 52.22 -28.85
CA SER A 628 19.56 52.71 -30.20
C SER A 628 19.94 54.20 -30.33
N ALA A 629 20.29 54.66 -31.52
CA ALA A 629 20.28 56.09 -31.83
C ALA A 629 18.86 56.67 -31.64
N PRO A 630 18.71 57.93 -31.22
CA PRO A 630 17.41 58.57 -31.13
C PRO A 630 16.68 58.52 -32.48
N LYS A 631 15.54 57.87 -32.55
CA LYS A 631 14.65 57.82 -33.73
C LYS A 631 13.58 58.85 -33.58
N THR A 632 13.55 59.83 -34.52
CA THR A 632 12.45 60.81 -34.63
C THR A 632 11.44 60.29 -35.66
N THR A 633 10.20 60.24 -35.32
CA THR A 633 9.09 59.82 -36.20
C THR A 633 7.99 60.88 -36.13
N ASP A 634 7.68 61.48 -37.27
CA ASP A 634 6.61 62.44 -37.42
C ASP A 634 5.36 61.78 -38.00
N MET A 635 4.31 61.68 -37.19
CA MET A 635 2.98 61.23 -37.56
C MET A 635 2.18 62.45 -38.01
N ALA A 636 2.25 62.79 -39.31
CA ALA A 636 1.71 64.04 -39.84
C ALA A 636 0.26 63.85 -40.33
N VAL A 637 -0.61 64.76 -39.89
CA VAL A 637 -1.98 64.92 -40.34
C VAL A 637 -1.98 66.20 -41.24
N SER A 638 -2.06 66.00 -42.54
CA SER A 638 -2.19 67.09 -43.47
C SER A 638 -3.55 67.78 -43.42
N ALA A 639 -3.70 68.98 -44.01
CA ALA A 639 -5.01 69.61 -44.05
C ALA A 639 -6.08 68.78 -44.74
N ALA A 640 -5.74 68.08 -45.81
CA ALA A 640 -6.66 67.19 -46.50
C ALA A 640 -7.04 65.93 -45.61
N MET A 641 -6.10 65.40 -44.85
CA MET A 641 -6.34 64.35 -43.94
C MET A 641 -7.17 64.83 -42.74
N ALA A 642 -6.90 65.98 -42.16
CA ALA A 642 -7.68 66.55 -41.03
C ALA A 642 -9.17 66.67 -41.37
N GLU A 643 -9.50 67.08 -42.60
CA GLU A 643 -10.89 67.14 -43.10
C GLU A 643 -11.55 65.72 -43.15
N LYS A 644 -10.81 64.75 -43.64
CA LYS A 644 -11.30 63.32 -43.62
C LYS A 644 -11.52 62.78 -42.21
N LEU A 645 -10.63 63.10 -41.25
CA LEU A 645 -10.70 62.64 -39.90
C LEU A 645 -11.92 63.10 -39.10
N LYS A 646 -12.62 64.15 -39.55
CA LYS A 646 -13.88 64.62 -38.92
C LYS A 646 -15.00 63.56 -38.92
N VAL A 647 -14.97 62.58 -39.85
CA VAL A 647 -15.93 61.51 -39.92
C VAL A 647 -15.43 60.19 -39.26
N ALA A 648 -14.18 60.17 -38.89
CA ALA A 648 -13.62 58.98 -38.20
C ALA A 648 -14.23 58.81 -36.80
N LYS A 649 -14.47 57.57 -36.40
CA LYS A 649 -15.00 57.19 -35.08
C LYS A 649 -14.06 56.29 -34.32
N TYR A 650 -13.19 55.59 -35.02
CA TYR A 650 -12.25 54.65 -34.43
C TYR A 650 -10.86 54.82 -35.03
N ILE A 651 -9.85 54.49 -34.24
CA ILE A 651 -8.48 54.34 -34.69
C ILE A 651 -8.01 52.93 -34.37
N VAL A 652 -7.49 52.21 -35.36
CA VAL A 652 -6.83 50.91 -35.18
C VAL A 652 -5.33 51.17 -35.20
N VAL A 653 -4.68 50.93 -34.08
CA VAL A 653 -3.22 50.97 -33.97
C VAL A 653 -2.73 49.54 -34.24
N ALA A 654 -2.04 49.35 -35.36
CA ALA A 654 -1.43 48.09 -35.74
C ALA A 654 0.08 48.17 -35.58
N THR A 655 0.65 47.31 -34.75
CA THR A 655 2.06 47.28 -34.43
C THR A 655 2.66 45.94 -34.83
N LYS A 656 3.69 45.94 -35.66
CA LYS A 656 4.52 44.77 -35.96
C LYS A 656 5.76 44.82 -35.09
N LEU A 657 5.98 43.78 -34.31
CA LEU A 657 7.15 43.62 -33.46
C LEU A 657 8.09 42.58 -34.06
N ALA A 658 9.38 42.86 -33.98
CA ALA A 658 10.44 41.92 -34.33
C ALA A 658 11.67 42.17 -33.43
N THR A 659 12.50 41.18 -33.20
CA THR A 659 13.83 41.38 -32.62
C THR A 659 14.74 42.09 -33.63
N ALA A 660 15.94 42.43 -33.22
CA ALA A 660 16.90 43.14 -34.07
C ALA A 660 17.04 42.50 -35.46
N ASN A 661 17.29 43.33 -36.47
CA ASN A 661 17.41 42.95 -37.88
C ASN A 661 16.17 42.22 -38.45
N ASN A 662 14.98 42.79 -38.21
CA ASN A 662 13.71 42.24 -38.67
C ASN A 662 13.44 40.77 -38.13
N GLY A 663 13.90 40.50 -36.92
CA GLY A 663 13.67 39.20 -36.26
C GLY A 663 14.65 38.08 -36.64
N THR A 664 15.75 38.43 -37.32
CA THR A 664 16.76 37.40 -37.71
C THR A 664 17.83 37.21 -36.64
N GLN A 665 18.02 38.19 -35.74
CA GLN A 665 19.01 38.12 -34.68
C GLN A 665 18.35 37.78 -33.35
N ALA A 666 18.88 36.74 -32.67
CA ALA A 666 18.47 36.36 -31.31
C ALA A 666 18.95 37.42 -30.30
N ALA A 667 18.09 37.80 -29.39
CA ALA A 667 18.31 38.82 -28.39
C ALA A 667 17.99 38.31 -26.98
N LYS A 668 18.73 38.79 -25.99
CA LYS A 668 18.45 38.57 -24.57
C LYS A 668 17.66 39.73 -23.99
N PHE A 669 16.68 39.40 -23.14
CA PHE A 669 15.80 40.38 -22.54
C PHE A 669 16.09 40.53 -21.07
N TYR A 670 16.60 41.69 -20.65
CA TYR A 670 16.89 41.98 -19.26
C TYR A 670 15.83 42.88 -18.64
N SER A 671 15.40 42.58 -17.41
CA SER A 671 14.40 43.37 -16.69
C SER A 671 14.79 44.85 -16.48
N THR A 672 16.09 45.14 -16.53
CA THR A 672 16.67 46.45 -16.32
C THR A 672 16.67 47.33 -17.57
N TYR A 673 16.38 46.78 -18.76
CA TYR A 673 16.37 47.54 -19.99
C TYR A 673 15.37 48.70 -19.97
N LYS A 674 15.73 49.82 -20.56
CA LYS A 674 14.96 51.06 -20.55
C LYS A 674 14.68 51.55 -21.95
N MET A 675 13.55 52.21 -22.12
CA MET A 675 13.18 52.94 -23.32
C MET A 675 12.75 54.35 -22.92
N ASN A 676 13.45 55.34 -23.41
CA ASN A 676 13.08 56.76 -23.27
C ASN A 676 12.13 57.15 -24.39
N VAL A 677 10.96 57.66 -24.03
CA VAL A 677 9.91 58.10 -24.96
C VAL A 677 9.61 59.57 -24.72
N LYS A 678 9.81 60.40 -25.76
CA LYS A 678 9.37 61.76 -25.75
C LYS A 678 8.35 61.99 -26.87
N LEU A 679 7.17 62.51 -26.50
CA LEU A 679 6.10 62.85 -27.44
C LEU A 679 5.81 64.35 -27.36
N GLY A 680 5.65 64.97 -28.51
CA GLY A 680 5.22 66.33 -28.61
C GLY A 680 4.26 66.52 -29.79
N ILE A 681 3.40 67.46 -29.69
CA ILE A 681 2.45 67.83 -30.77
C ILE A 681 2.74 69.22 -31.30
N LEU A 682 2.72 69.35 -32.63
CA LEU A 682 2.64 70.61 -33.34
C LEU A 682 1.27 70.64 -34.04
N ALA A 683 0.48 71.64 -33.80
CA ALA A 683 -0.83 71.75 -34.46
C ALA A 683 -0.93 73.22 -35.04
N LYS A 684 -1.47 73.28 -36.23
CA LYS A 684 -1.98 74.58 -36.79
C LYS A 684 -3.49 74.53 -36.74
N LEU A 685 -4.06 75.59 -36.25
CA LEU A 685 -5.51 75.69 -36.02
C LEU A 685 -6.20 76.51 -37.06
N ASN A 686 -7.45 76.18 -37.43
CA ASN A 686 -8.35 77.09 -38.14
C ASN A 686 -9.03 77.96 -37.08
N ILE A 687 -8.78 79.23 -37.14
CA ILE A 687 -9.47 80.22 -36.28
C ILE A 687 -10.39 81.05 -37.16
N ASP A 688 -11.70 80.83 -37.03
CA ASP A 688 -12.71 81.73 -37.56
C ASP A 688 -12.84 82.91 -36.58
N ILE A 689 -12.22 83.96 -36.85
CA ILE A 689 -12.42 85.19 -36.10
C ILE A 689 -13.72 85.81 -36.62
N LYS A 690 -14.81 85.62 -35.90
CA LYS A 690 -16.09 86.29 -36.16
C LYS A 690 -16.05 87.70 -35.64
#